data_3ee280b2613544e5d1762db6d2bf0364
#
_entry.id   3ee280b2613544e5d1762db6d2bf0364
#
_cell.length_a   1.000
_cell.length_b   1.000
_cell.length_c   1.000
_cell.angle_alpha   90.00
_cell.angle_beta   90.00
_cell.angle_gamma   90.00
#
_symmetry.space_group_name_H-M   'P 1'
#
loop_
_entity.id
_entity.type
_entity.pdbx_description
1 polymer ?
#
loop_
_entity_poly.entity_id
_entity_poly.type
_entity_poly.pdbx_seq_one_letter_code
_entity_poly.pdbx_strand_id
1 'polypeptide(L)'
;MAQDLKILKTQFLEYLEIEKGRSVKTVENYDHYIKEFLAQTKMTSPAKLTESVVREFRMWLNRQPGTAGTMKKKTQNYYLIALRAFLKYLRKLGIESLSPEKIELAKVGGRDLDLITADELNRLMKSPSGDSLNELRDKAILELLFSTGLRVSELCSLNADLDLTRDEFSVRGKGDKVRVVFLSKGAKSAIAEYIKKRGDMGEALFVGYGMGQDSARLTTRSIERIVKQYAVKAGITRKVTPHVIRHCLHPETRIMGNPSMTTAEKLFTAPVAKKILGFDWFHNRFVRSEISHRETHTTDHMIALWADGREIVCTPYHSFFTVTKDGITTVQAQDLKIGDYVAGAGRIEMPFEKNPETESADFWRLLGYILGDGTLSEARRGIILNDKDKRHIDLYNEIVCRVTGRSGTVTAIPGVRGYALNIYNVEFLKKVRSMGITQRSKARRVPPQLFQESEIAIRAFLAGYYDAEGNNGAIKVFSASKQLLKDVQMLFLRLSIESILLPRERMVTLPQGRTIKHTMYTLYVTYPPSQNRFVELIPTFKKNLLPKKEWKRLDIALPTQSIIQALYPMLLVKRGFMHIIGEKYNIRYLKRYTRICTTPALLKTLLKAFDENNIKNLYVEHLRLLGTLDSIRWLRVKRREQIKGEPSLVYDFTVEPTHNFITDGFISHNSFATDLLENGADLRSVQALLGHANIATTQVYTHVTDKHLREVHKAFHGKRRH
;
A
#
# COMPACT_ATOMS: atom_id res chain seq x y z
N MET A 1 11.74 17.29 -54.18
CA MET A 1 11.35 15.90 -54.61
C MET A 1 10.45 15.33 -53.53
N ALA A 2 9.26 14.83 -53.90
CA ALA A 2 8.35 14.17 -52.94
C ALA A 2 9.00 12.87 -52.47
N GLN A 3 9.45 12.79 -51.22
CA GLN A 3 10.06 11.60 -50.66
C GLN A 3 8.98 10.52 -50.49
N ASP A 4 9.25 9.29 -50.99
CA ASP A 4 8.33 8.16 -50.85
C ASP A 4 8.29 7.68 -49.41
N LEU A 5 7.06 7.50 -48.85
CA LEU A 5 6.81 6.98 -47.50
C LEU A 5 7.42 5.60 -47.27
N LYS A 6 7.60 4.76 -48.29
CA LYS A 6 8.30 3.47 -48.18
C LYS A 6 9.77 3.63 -47.85
N ILE A 7 10.43 4.59 -48.52
CA ILE A 7 11.87 4.91 -48.29
C ILE A 7 12.00 5.47 -46.87
N LEU A 8 11.17 6.43 -46.53
CA LEU A 8 11.14 7.04 -45.18
C LEU A 8 10.86 6.05 -44.06
N LYS A 9 10.01 5.03 -44.30
CA LYS A 9 9.78 3.94 -43.37
C LYS A 9 11.07 3.15 -43.14
N THR A 10 11.79 2.78 -44.18
CA THR A 10 13.06 2.03 -44.05
C THR A 10 14.07 2.84 -43.21
N GLN A 11 14.27 4.12 -43.52
CA GLN A 11 15.14 5.02 -42.78
C GLN A 11 14.71 5.18 -41.32
N PHE A 12 13.40 5.18 -41.04
CA PHE A 12 12.88 5.21 -39.69
C PHE A 12 13.19 3.92 -38.92
N LEU A 13 13.12 2.75 -39.54
CA LEU A 13 13.45 1.49 -38.91
C LEU A 13 14.93 1.40 -38.58
N GLU A 14 15.81 1.85 -39.52
CA GLU A 14 17.27 1.99 -39.29
C GLU A 14 17.55 2.95 -38.13
N TYR A 15 16.87 4.10 -38.09
CA TYR A 15 16.98 5.07 -37.00
C TYR A 15 16.56 4.44 -35.64
N LEU A 16 15.51 3.63 -35.62
CA LEU A 16 15.09 2.93 -34.39
C LEU A 16 16.13 1.90 -33.93
N GLU A 17 16.73 1.17 -34.85
CA GLU A 17 17.72 0.15 -34.58
C GLU A 17 19.07 0.76 -34.15
N ILE A 18 19.61 1.64 -34.94
CA ILE A 18 20.96 2.16 -34.79
C ILE A 18 20.99 3.33 -33.76
N GLU A 19 20.22 4.42 -34.02
CA GLU A 19 20.29 5.60 -33.16
C GLU A 19 19.53 5.44 -31.83
N LYS A 20 18.43 4.68 -31.83
CA LYS A 20 17.62 4.45 -30.64
C LYS A 20 17.91 3.16 -29.91
N GLY A 21 18.77 2.28 -30.45
CA GLY A 21 19.17 1.03 -29.84
C GLY A 21 17.96 0.13 -29.51
N ARG A 22 16.92 0.11 -30.37
CA ARG A 22 15.75 -0.71 -30.14
C ARG A 22 16.04 -2.16 -30.52
N SER A 23 15.49 -3.12 -29.75
CA SER A 23 15.65 -4.54 -30.09
C SER A 23 15.05 -4.85 -31.46
N VAL A 24 15.66 -5.82 -32.17
CA VAL A 24 15.21 -6.31 -33.49
C VAL A 24 13.71 -6.62 -33.46
N LYS A 25 13.21 -7.28 -32.41
CA LYS A 25 11.78 -7.59 -32.27
C LYS A 25 10.89 -6.34 -32.16
N THR A 26 11.39 -5.26 -31.58
CA THR A 26 10.66 -3.98 -31.56
C THR A 26 10.62 -3.36 -32.95
N VAL A 27 11.72 -3.40 -33.69
CA VAL A 27 11.82 -2.88 -35.06
C VAL A 27 10.88 -3.65 -35.99
N GLU A 28 10.87 -4.99 -35.92
CA GLU A 28 9.92 -5.85 -36.66
C GLU A 28 8.46 -5.50 -36.40
N ASN A 29 8.10 -5.26 -35.12
CA ASN A 29 6.72 -4.89 -34.79
C ASN A 29 6.36 -3.51 -35.36
N TYR A 30 7.28 -2.54 -35.33
CA TYR A 30 7.05 -1.21 -35.94
C TYR A 30 6.95 -1.31 -37.45
N ASP A 31 7.81 -2.13 -38.10
CA ASP A 31 7.71 -2.41 -39.53
C ASP A 31 6.34 -2.97 -39.89
N HIS A 32 5.89 -4.01 -39.19
CA HIS A 32 4.59 -4.61 -39.39
C HIS A 32 3.45 -3.57 -39.29
N TYR A 33 3.43 -2.76 -38.22
CA TYR A 33 2.34 -1.80 -38.00
C TYR A 33 2.31 -0.68 -39.05
N ILE A 34 3.47 -0.17 -39.46
CA ILE A 34 3.56 0.90 -40.47
C ILE A 34 3.28 0.32 -41.85
N LYS A 35 3.77 -0.90 -42.16
CA LYS A 35 3.51 -1.58 -43.41
C LYS A 35 2.01 -1.78 -43.63
N GLU A 36 1.29 -2.24 -42.62
CA GLU A 36 -0.17 -2.40 -42.68
C GLU A 36 -0.86 -1.04 -42.92
N PHE A 37 -0.43 0.03 -42.22
CA PHE A 37 -0.97 1.37 -42.42
C PHE A 37 -0.79 1.82 -43.88
N LEU A 38 0.41 1.70 -44.45
CA LEU A 38 0.71 2.10 -45.82
C LEU A 38 -0.03 1.24 -46.85
N ALA A 39 -0.19 -0.06 -46.60
CA ALA A 39 -0.93 -0.97 -47.48
C ALA A 39 -2.39 -0.62 -47.57
N GLN A 40 -3.03 -0.32 -46.42
CA GLN A 40 -4.47 -0.02 -46.37
C GLN A 40 -4.80 1.39 -46.86
N THR A 41 -3.95 2.38 -46.58
CA THR A 41 -4.21 3.77 -46.97
C THR A 41 -3.68 4.09 -48.37
N LYS A 42 -2.83 3.24 -48.94
CA LYS A 42 -2.15 3.42 -50.25
C LYS A 42 -1.44 4.78 -50.37
N MET A 43 -1.02 5.35 -49.24
CA MET A 43 -0.31 6.64 -49.21
C MET A 43 1.15 6.46 -49.62
N THR A 44 1.62 7.33 -50.48
CA THR A 44 3.01 7.38 -50.96
C THR A 44 3.76 8.63 -50.54
N SER A 45 3.05 9.72 -50.21
CA SER A 45 3.64 11.01 -49.86
C SER A 45 3.26 11.45 -48.43
N PRO A 46 4.22 11.95 -47.63
CA PRO A 46 3.97 12.47 -46.27
C PRO A 46 2.93 13.58 -46.21
N ALA A 47 2.92 14.50 -47.16
CA ALA A 47 2.01 15.64 -47.21
C ALA A 47 0.53 15.24 -47.36
N LYS A 48 0.27 14.02 -47.86
CA LYS A 48 -1.08 13.48 -47.99
C LYS A 48 -1.61 12.78 -46.74
N LEU A 49 -0.79 12.66 -45.70
CA LEU A 49 -1.20 12.09 -44.40
C LEU A 49 -2.02 13.11 -43.61
N THR A 50 -3.35 12.99 -43.69
CA THR A 50 -4.33 13.85 -43.03
C THR A 50 -5.01 13.13 -41.85
N GLU A 51 -5.76 13.87 -41.02
CA GLU A 51 -6.56 13.29 -39.97
C GLU A 51 -7.66 12.34 -40.50
N SER A 52 -8.21 12.63 -41.68
CA SER A 52 -9.21 11.77 -42.34
C SER A 52 -8.61 10.39 -42.65
N VAL A 53 -7.41 10.34 -43.22
CA VAL A 53 -6.69 9.09 -43.52
C VAL A 53 -6.46 8.24 -42.25
N VAL A 54 -6.02 8.88 -41.17
CA VAL A 54 -5.85 8.17 -39.89
C VAL A 54 -7.19 7.70 -39.32
N ARG A 55 -8.24 8.50 -39.44
CA ARG A 55 -9.59 8.13 -39.02
C ARG A 55 -10.13 6.91 -39.78
N GLU A 56 -9.96 6.88 -41.08
CA GLU A 56 -10.35 5.75 -41.95
C GLU A 56 -9.56 4.48 -41.56
N PHE A 57 -8.27 4.61 -41.35
CA PHE A 57 -7.44 3.50 -40.88
C PHE A 57 -7.91 2.96 -39.50
N ARG A 58 -8.27 3.86 -38.57
CA ARG A 58 -8.87 3.44 -37.28
C ARG A 58 -10.18 2.69 -37.44
N MET A 59 -11.04 3.14 -38.34
CA MET A 59 -12.27 2.42 -38.62
C MET A 59 -12.02 1.05 -39.23
N TRP A 60 -11.01 0.95 -40.10
CA TRP A 60 -10.56 -0.33 -40.65
C TRP A 60 -10.02 -1.26 -39.57
N LEU A 61 -9.12 -0.79 -38.71
CA LEU A 61 -8.60 -1.55 -37.57
C LEU A 61 -9.74 -2.09 -36.66
N ASN A 62 -10.76 -1.29 -36.42
CA ASN A 62 -11.86 -1.69 -35.55
C ASN A 62 -12.72 -2.83 -36.15
N ARG A 63 -12.66 -3.02 -37.47
CA ARG A 63 -13.38 -4.07 -38.20
C ARG A 63 -12.54 -5.33 -38.44
N GLN A 64 -11.24 -5.30 -38.11
CA GLN A 64 -10.38 -6.45 -38.31
C GLN A 64 -10.70 -7.58 -37.32
N PRO A 65 -10.57 -8.86 -37.76
CA PRO A 65 -10.76 -9.99 -36.87
C PRO A 65 -9.72 -10.01 -35.75
N GLY A 66 -10.16 -10.34 -34.55
CA GLY A 66 -9.32 -10.57 -33.37
C GLY A 66 -9.51 -11.96 -32.81
N THR A 67 -8.74 -12.30 -31.79
CA THR A 67 -8.77 -13.64 -31.13
C THR A 67 -10.13 -14.00 -30.50
N ALA A 68 -11.01 -13.00 -30.28
CA ALA A 68 -12.35 -13.20 -29.72
C ALA A 68 -13.29 -12.11 -30.26
N GLY A 69 -13.60 -12.13 -31.55
CA GLY A 69 -14.40 -11.11 -32.25
C GLY A 69 -13.53 -10.10 -33.00
N THR A 70 -13.76 -8.80 -32.82
CA THR A 70 -12.99 -7.74 -33.48
C THR A 70 -11.68 -7.42 -32.75
N MET A 71 -10.74 -6.73 -33.43
CA MET A 71 -9.43 -6.35 -32.87
C MET A 71 -9.59 -5.45 -31.65
N LYS A 72 -9.00 -5.87 -30.50
CA LYS A 72 -9.07 -5.15 -29.22
C LYS A 72 -8.47 -3.75 -29.34
N LYS A 73 -9.06 -2.76 -28.67
CA LYS A 73 -8.59 -1.36 -28.62
C LYS A 73 -7.11 -1.23 -28.23
N LYS A 74 -6.61 -2.10 -27.34
CA LYS A 74 -5.20 -2.15 -26.97
C LYS A 74 -4.29 -2.49 -28.15
N THR A 75 -4.69 -3.46 -28.98
CA THR A 75 -3.96 -3.84 -30.20
C THR A 75 -4.00 -2.71 -31.23
N GLN A 76 -5.17 -2.09 -31.43
CA GLN A 76 -5.30 -0.92 -32.31
C GLN A 76 -4.36 0.23 -31.87
N ASN A 77 -4.22 0.47 -30.57
CA ASN A 77 -3.30 1.48 -30.05
C ASN A 77 -1.83 1.20 -30.41
N TYR A 78 -1.40 -0.06 -30.55
CA TYR A 78 -0.01 -0.34 -30.99
C TYR A 78 0.26 0.14 -32.39
N TYR A 79 -0.67 0.01 -33.31
CA TYR A 79 -0.57 0.58 -34.67
C TYR A 79 -0.46 2.10 -34.64
N LEU A 80 -1.30 2.74 -33.82
CA LEU A 80 -1.30 4.21 -33.68
C LEU A 80 -0.05 4.74 -32.98
N ILE A 81 0.51 4.01 -32.01
CA ILE A 81 1.76 4.36 -31.34
C ILE A 81 2.93 4.29 -32.33
N ALA A 82 3.00 3.26 -33.17
CA ALA A 82 4.00 3.14 -34.21
C ALA A 82 3.89 4.27 -35.23
N LEU A 83 2.67 4.60 -35.67
CA LEU A 83 2.41 5.71 -36.57
C LEU A 83 2.82 7.07 -35.95
N ARG A 84 2.46 7.33 -34.68
CA ARG A 84 2.91 8.55 -33.97
C ARG A 84 4.44 8.65 -33.91
N ALA A 85 5.13 7.54 -33.65
CA ALA A 85 6.58 7.54 -33.62
C ALA A 85 7.19 7.81 -34.99
N PHE A 86 6.61 7.28 -36.06
CA PHE A 86 7.00 7.52 -37.43
C PHE A 86 6.80 9.01 -37.82
N LEU A 87 5.64 9.58 -37.52
CA LEU A 87 5.38 11.01 -37.75
C LEU A 87 6.32 11.93 -36.95
N LYS A 88 6.69 11.55 -35.71
CA LYS A 88 7.73 12.27 -34.95
C LYS A 88 9.11 12.24 -35.63
N TYR A 89 9.43 11.13 -36.25
CA TYR A 89 10.67 11.01 -37.03
C TYR A 89 10.63 11.88 -38.27
N LEU A 90 9.54 11.90 -39.04
CA LEU A 90 9.37 12.79 -40.21
C LEU A 90 9.53 14.25 -39.80
N ARG A 91 8.92 14.67 -38.70
CA ARG A 91 9.05 16.03 -38.16
C ARG A 91 10.48 16.35 -37.76
N LYS A 92 11.26 15.41 -37.19
CA LYS A 92 12.67 15.55 -36.87
C LYS A 92 13.50 15.84 -38.14
N LEU A 93 13.11 15.28 -39.29
CA LEU A 93 13.73 15.47 -40.57
C LEU A 93 13.25 16.76 -41.30
N GLY A 94 12.36 17.55 -40.70
CA GLY A 94 11.79 18.72 -41.35
C GLY A 94 10.76 18.41 -42.44
N ILE A 95 10.28 17.16 -42.52
CA ILE A 95 9.31 16.72 -43.54
C ILE A 95 7.90 17.06 -43.08
N GLU A 96 7.20 17.85 -43.87
CA GLU A 96 5.81 18.23 -43.57
C GLU A 96 4.87 17.03 -43.65
N SER A 97 4.13 16.78 -42.55
CA SER A 97 3.17 15.68 -42.40
C SER A 97 2.18 16.01 -41.29
N LEU A 98 1.20 15.14 -41.06
CA LEU A 98 0.27 15.22 -39.92
C LEU A 98 1.03 15.33 -38.59
N SER A 99 0.64 16.27 -37.73
CA SER A 99 1.22 16.40 -36.38
C SER A 99 0.94 15.13 -35.55
N PRO A 100 1.97 14.50 -34.95
CA PRO A 100 1.79 13.29 -34.13
C PRO A 100 0.80 13.45 -32.98
N GLU A 101 0.65 14.66 -32.46
CA GLU A 101 -0.23 15.01 -31.34
C GLU A 101 -1.72 14.86 -31.69
N LYS A 102 -2.06 15.02 -32.98
CA LYS A 102 -3.44 14.86 -33.50
C LYS A 102 -3.94 13.41 -33.50
N ILE A 103 -3.04 12.44 -33.32
CA ILE A 103 -3.43 11.03 -33.22
C ILE A 103 -3.73 10.69 -31.75
N GLU A 104 -4.97 10.74 -31.36
CA GLU A 104 -5.39 10.31 -30.02
C GLU A 104 -5.42 8.77 -29.90
N LEU A 105 -4.99 8.25 -28.74
CA LEU A 105 -5.08 6.83 -28.43
C LEU A 105 -6.42 6.54 -27.74
N ALA A 106 -7.03 5.41 -28.09
CA ALA A 106 -8.25 4.98 -27.41
C ALA A 106 -7.99 4.72 -25.93
N LYS A 107 -8.88 5.20 -25.05
CA LYS A 107 -8.86 4.82 -23.64
C LYS A 107 -9.10 3.31 -23.53
N VAL A 108 -8.15 2.60 -22.97
CA VAL A 108 -8.24 1.16 -22.71
C VAL A 108 -8.52 1.00 -21.23
N GLY A 109 -9.59 0.31 -20.87
CA GLY A 109 -9.87 -0.06 -19.47
C GLY A 109 -8.73 -0.90 -18.90
N GLY A 110 -8.52 -0.82 -17.57
CA GLY A 110 -7.57 -1.67 -16.87
C GLY A 110 -7.81 -3.15 -17.17
N ARG A 111 -6.76 -3.95 -17.12
CA ARG A 111 -6.87 -5.40 -17.28
C ARG A 111 -7.17 -5.98 -15.91
N ASP A 112 -8.34 -6.58 -15.75
CA ASP A 112 -8.61 -7.43 -14.60
C ASP A 112 -7.67 -8.66 -14.69
N LEU A 113 -6.75 -8.77 -13.73
CA LEU A 113 -5.90 -9.94 -13.55
C LEU A 113 -6.60 -10.85 -12.55
N ASP A 114 -7.08 -11.96 -13.03
CA ASP A 114 -7.70 -13.00 -12.22
C ASP A 114 -6.59 -13.79 -11.51
N LEU A 115 -6.37 -13.50 -10.23
CA LEU A 115 -5.25 -14.04 -9.44
C LEU A 115 -5.57 -15.44 -8.90
N ILE A 116 -4.56 -16.32 -8.81
CA ILE A 116 -4.70 -17.62 -8.17
C ILE A 116 -4.58 -17.48 -6.65
N THR A 117 -5.36 -18.28 -5.90
CA THR A 117 -5.28 -18.33 -4.44
C THR A 117 -4.05 -19.11 -3.96
N ALA A 118 -3.66 -18.97 -2.68
CA ALA A 118 -2.58 -19.76 -2.10
C ALA A 118 -2.85 -21.27 -2.20
N ASP A 119 -4.10 -21.69 -1.97
CA ASP A 119 -4.50 -23.09 -2.09
C ASP A 119 -4.42 -23.56 -3.54
N GLU A 120 -4.84 -22.74 -4.51
CA GLU A 120 -4.68 -23.02 -5.93
C GLU A 120 -3.20 -23.09 -6.33
N LEU A 121 -2.37 -22.17 -5.82
CA LEU A 121 -0.93 -22.20 -6.04
C LEU A 121 -0.32 -23.48 -5.45
N ASN A 122 -0.67 -23.83 -4.22
CA ASN A 122 -0.19 -25.08 -3.60
C ASN A 122 -0.63 -26.31 -4.38
N ARG A 123 -1.88 -26.34 -4.90
CA ARG A 123 -2.35 -27.42 -5.78
C ARG A 123 -1.60 -27.42 -7.11
N LEU A 124 -1.35 -26.25 -7.69
CA LEU A 124 -0.57 -26.10 -8.92
C LEU A 124 0.86 -26.65 -8.74
N MET A 125 1.55 -26.25 -7.66
CA MET A 125 2.91 -26.68 -7.36
C MET A 125 3.02 -28.18 -7.08
N LYS A 126 1.98 -28.80 -6.52
CA LYS A 126 1.88 -30.24 -6.25
C LYS A 126 1.35 -31.06 -7.44
N SER A 127 0.85 -30.42 -8.48
CA SER A 127 0.22 -31.09 -9.63
C SER A 127 1.17 -31.97 -10.43
N PRO A 128 2.47 -31.62 -10.65
CA PRO A 128 3.46 -32.55 -11.18
C PRO A 128 3.87 -33.53 -10.09
N SER A 129 3.26 -34.71 -10.05
CA SER A 129 3.44 -35.70 -8.97
C SER A 129 4.07 -37.01 -9.42
N GLY A 130 4.31 -37.18 -10.72
CA GLY A 130 4.92 -38.39 -11.28
C GLY A 130 6.43 -38.28 -11.45
N ASP A 131 7.04 -39.42 -11.74
CA ASP A 131 8.49 -39.57 -11.92
C ASP A 131 8.93 -39.60 -13.39
N SER A 132 8.03 -39.33 -14.34
CA SER A 132 8.38 -39.22 -15.73
C SER A 132 9.30 -38.02 -15.97
N LEU A 133 10.17 -38.13 -16.98
CA LEU A 133 11.11 -37.04 -17.31
C LEU A 133 10.38 -35.72 -17.63
N ASN A 134 9.22 -35.80 -18.27
CA ASN A 134 8.37 -34.64 -18.52
C ASN A 134 7.82 -34.01 -17.21
N GLU A 135 7.34 -34.82 -16.26
CA GLU A 135 6.80 -34.33 -15.01
C GLU A 135 7.87 -33.75 -14.10
N LEU A 136 9.06 -34.36 -14.06
CA LEU A 136 10.21 -33.79 -13.32
C LEU A 136 10.66 -32.45 -13.91
N ARG A 137 10.72 -32.34 -15.25
CA ARG A 137 11.00 -31.09 -15.96
C ARG A 137 9.95 -30.02 -15.59
N ASP A 138 8.69 -30.38 -15.69
CA ASP A 138 7.58 -29.44 -15.47
C ASP A 138 7.50 -29.00 -14.01
N LYS A 139 7.80 -29.89 -13.05
CA LYS A 139 7.98 -29.55 -11.64
C LYS A 139 9.12 -28.56 -11.45
N ALA A 140 10.27 -28.80 -12.07
CA ALA A 140 11.41 -27.89 -12.00
C ALA A 140 11.09 -26.52 -12.63
N ILE A 141 10.33 -26.47 -13.72
CA ILE A 141 9.85 -25.24 -14.35
C ILE A 141 8.95 -24.43 -13.38
N LEU A 142 7.96 -25.09 -12.76
CA LEU A 142 7.05 -24.42 -11.83
C LEU A 142 7.78 -23.91 -10.58
N GLU A 143 8.61 -24.74 -9.96
CA GLU A 143 9.42 -24.37 -8.79
C GLU A 143 10.37 -23.21 -9.11
N LEU A 144 11.01 -23.22 -10.27
CA LEU A 144 11.92 -22.16 -10.68
C LEU A 144 11.19 -20.85 -10.98
N LEU A 145 10.06 -20.89 -11.68
CA LEU A 145 9.22 -19.71 -11.91
C LEU A 145 8.75 -19.08 -10.60
N PHE A 146 8.34 -19.92 -9.65
CA PHE A 146 7.88 -19.48 -8.33
C PHE A 146 9.03 -18.89 -7.49
N SER A 147 10.18 -19.58 -7.44
CA SER A 147 11.33 -19.18 -6.64
C SER A 147 11.98 -17.88 -7.13
N THR A 148 12.08 -17.69 -8.46
CA THR A 148 12.93 -16.67 -9.07
C THR A 148 12.17 -15.53 -9.71
N GLY A 149 10.88 -15.68 -9.97
CA GLY A 149 10.09 -14.71 -10.74
C GLY A 149 10.61 -14.44 -12.16
N LEU A 150 11.31 -15.40 -12.77
CA LEU A 150 11.83 -15.28 -14.13
C LEU A 150 10.73 -14.99 -15.15
N ARG A 151 11.05 -14.15 -16.14
CA ARG A 151 10.20 -14.05 -17.33
C ARG A 151 10.27 -15.37 -18.10
N VAL A 152 9.16 -15.74 -18.72
CA VAL A 152 9.10 -17.01 -19.48
C VAL A 152 10.22 -17.10 -20.52
N SER A 153 10.57 -15.99 -21.18
CA SER A 153 11.69 -15.93 -22.13
C SER A 153 13.05 -16.16 -21.46
N GLU A 154 13.26 -15.62 -20.26
CA GLU A 154 14.48 -15.79 -19.47
C GLU A 154 14.60 -17.25 -18.98
N LEU A 155 13.49 -17.84 -18.51
CA LEU A 155 13.45 -19.26 -18.16
C LEU A 155 13.83 -20.15 -19.35
N CYS A 156 13.30 -19.85 -20.53
CA CYS A 156 13.64 -20.59 -21.75
C CYS A 156 15.11 -20.46 -22.15
N SER A 157 15.80 -19.39 -21.80
CA SER A 157 17.20 -19.15 -22.16
C SER A 157 18.21 -19.81 -21.23
N LEU A 158 17.79 -20.45 -20.15
CA LEU A 158 18.69 -21.10 -19.19
C LEU A 158 19.38 -22.30 -19.75
N ASN A 159 20.65 -22.51 -19.40
CA ASN A 159 21.47 -23.62 -19.76
C ASN A 159 21.58 -24.65 -18.64
N ALA A 160 21.94 -25.88 -18.98
CA ALA A 160 22.01 -27.02 -18.06
C ALA A 160 23.23 -26.97 -17.11
N ASP A 161 24.20 -26.11 -17.39
CA ASP A 161 25.42 -25.86 -16.61
C ASP A 161 25.18 -24.96 -15.36
N LEU A 162 23.94 -24.82 -14.96
CA LEU A 162 23.56 -24.01 -13.81
C LEU A 162 24.21 -24.51 -12.51
N ASP A 163 25.00 -23.67 -11.83
CA ASP A 163 25.64 -24.01 -10.56
C ASP A 163 24.60 -24.06 -9.41
N LEU A 164 24.13 -25.26 -9.10
CA LEU A 164 23.15 -25.51 -8.02
C LEU A 164 23.78 -25.53 -6.63
N THR A 165 25.10 -25.41 -6.49
CA THR A 165 25.75 -25.28 -5.16
C THR A 165 25.47 -23.92 -4.55
N ARG A 166 25.30 -22.89 -5.37
CA ARG A 166 24.96 -21.52 -4.96
C ARG A 166 23.45 -21.36 -4.82
N ASP A 167 23.06 -20.42 -3.97
CA ASP A 167 21.65 -20.05 -3.79
C ASP A 167 21.17 -19.00 -4.82
N GLU A 168 22.03 -18.62 -5.76
CA GLU A 168 21.79 -17.56 -6.74
C GLU A 168 22.50 -17.83 -8.07
N PHE A 169 21.96 -17.27 -9.15
CA PHE A 169 22.62 -17.24 -10.47
C PHE A 169 22.21 -15.98 -11.27
N SER A 170 22.99 -15.63 -12.27
CA SER A 170 22.77 -14.46 -13.10
C SER A 170 21.95 -14.76 -14.34
N VAL A 171 20.96 -13.92 -14.64
CA VAL A 171 20.12 -14.03 -15.84
C VAL A 171 20.22 -12.77 -16.68
N ARG A 172 20.32 -12.91 -17.98
CA ARG A 172 20.31 -11.83 -18.95
C ARG A 172 18.86 -11.51 -19.37
N GLY A 173 18.38 -10.32 -19.04
CA GLY A 173 17.02 -9.87 -19.27
C GLY A 173 16.85 -8.94 -20.47
N LYS A 174 15.69 -8.32 -20.60
CA LYS A 174 15.36 -7.37 -21.69
C LYS A 174 16.34 -6.19 -21.73
N GLY A 175 16.93 -5.93 -22.89
CA GLY A 175 17.90 -4.84 -23.10
C GLY A 175 19.30 -5.22 -22.61
N ASP A 176 19.64 -6.48 -22.63
CA ASP A 176 20.95 -7.05 -22.27
C ASP A 176 21.39 -6.80 -20.81
N LYS A 177 20.43 -6.50 -19.93
CA LYS A 177 20.69 -6.29 -18.52
C LYS A 177 20.80 -7.60 -17.78
N VAL A 178 21.95 -7.83 -17.12
CA VAL A 178 22.17 -8.99 -16.25
C VAL A 178 21.57 -8.71 -14.87
N ARG A 179 20.86 -9.69 -14.30
CA ARG A 179 20.35 -9.66 -12.93
C ARG A 179 20.59 -10.98 -12.23
N VAL A 180 20.80 -10.95 -10.93
CA VAL A 180 20.88 -12.15 -10.09
C VAL A 180 19.46 -12.55 -9.67
N VAL A 181 19.20 -13.85 -9.60
CA VAL A 181 17.97 -14.46 -9.11
C VAL A 181 18.31 -15.55 -8.10
N PHE A 182 17.43 -15.75 -7.12
CA PHE A 182 17.67 -16.67 -6.01
C PHE A 182 16.89 -17.97 -6.16
N LEU A 183 17.56 -19.08 -5.79
CA LEU A 183 17.00 -20.43 -5.84
C LEU A 183 16.52 -20.87 -4.45
N SER A 184 15.24 -21.18 -4.31
CA SER A 184 14.73 -21.84 -3.12
C SER A 184 15.27 -23.29 -3.03
N LYS A 185 15.27 -23.86 -1.84
CA LYS A 185 15.64 -25.26 -1.63
C LYS A 185 14.77 -26.21 -2.49
N GLY A 186 13.48 -25.91 -2.64
CA GLY A 186 12.55 -26.64 -3.50
C GLY A 186 12.94 -26.61 -4.97
N ALA A 187 13.26 -25.41 -5.49
CA ALA A 187 13.71 -25.24 -6.87
C ALA A 187 15.02 -25.98 -7.15
N LYS A 188 16.01 -25.88 -6.24
CA LYS A 188 17.27 -26.62 -6.35
C LYS A 188 17.06 -28.14 -6.42
N SER A 189 16.26 -28.68 -5.49
CA SER A 189 15.95 -30.12 -5.46
C SER A 189 15.26 -30.57 -6.74
N ALA A 190 14.24 -29.84 -7.19
CA ALA A 190 13.50 -30.18 -8.39
C ALA A 190 14.35 -30.12 -9.67
N ILE A 191 15.24 -29.12 -9.79
CA ILE A 191 16.18 -29.02 -10.91
C ILE A 191 17.20 -30.17 -10.86
N ALA A 192 17.77 -30.47 -9.68
CA ALA A 192 18.76 -31.55 -9.52
C ALA A 192 18.14 -32.92 -9.86
N GLU A 193 16.91 -33.21 -9.41
CA GLU A 193 16.17 -34.43 -9.76
C GLU A 193 15.96 -34.55 -11.26
N TYR A 194 15.55 -33.47 -11.91
CA TYR A 194 15.35 -33.41 -13.35
C TYR A 194 16.65 -33.66 -14.11
N ILE A 195 17.73 -32.90 -13.79
CA ILE A 195 19.04 -33.04 -14.46
C ILE A 195 19.61 -34.46 -14.26
N LYS A 196 19.49 -35.04 -13.06
CA LYS A 196 19.98 -36.40 -12.76
C LYS A 196 19.29 -37.47 -13.64
N LYS A 197 18.01 -37.29 -13.95
CA LYS A 197 17.24 -38.24 -14.78
C LYS A 197 17.36 -37.95 -16.26
N ARG A 198 17.83 -36.76 -16.64
CA ARG A 198 18.07 -36.34 -18.01
C ARG A 198 19.35 -37.00 -18.53
N GLY A 199 19.23 -37.80 -19.60
CA GLY A 199 20.36 -38.56 -20.18
C GLY A 199 21.02 -37.93 -21.40
N ASP A 200 20.55 -36.71 -21.81
CA ASP A 200 21.11 -36.00 -22.97
C ASP A 200 22.16 -34.95 -22.57
N MET A 201 23.04 -34.57 -23.50
CA MET A 201 24.11 -33.58 -23.35
C MET A 201 23.71 -32.21 -23.90
N GLY A 202 22.41 -31.95 -24.10
CA GLY A 202 21.92 -30.69 -24.66
C GLY A 202 22.20 -29.49 -23.78
N GLU A 203 22.60 -28.37 -24.39
CA GLU A 203 22.96 -27.13 -23.69
C GLU A 203 21.80 -26.50 -22.92
N ALA A 204 20.56 -26.60 -23.46
CA ALA A 204 19.39 -25.97 -22.83
C ALA A 204 18.99 -26.67 -21.53
N LEU A 205 18.67 -25.93 -20.46
CA LEU A 205 18.18 -26.51 -19.20
C LEU A 205 16.86 -27.25 -19.41
N PHE A 206 15.91 -26.68 -20.11
CA PHE A 206 14.59 -27.27 -20.36
C PHE A 206 14.39 -27.60 -21.83
N VAL A 207 14.20 -28.89 -22.12
CA VAL A 207 14.06 -29.40 -23.48
C VAL A 207 12.71 -30.09 -23.69
N GLY A 208 12.30 -30.18 -24.97
CA GLY A 208 11.11 -30.93 -25.37
C GLY A 208 11.43 -32.42 -25.49
N TYR A 209 10.50 -33.29 -25.06
CA TYR A 209 10.54 -34.74 -25.24
C TYR A 209 9.30 -35.16 -26.02
N GLY A 210 9.46 -35.74 -27.18
CA GLY A 210 8.38 -36.24 -28.04
C GLY A 210 8.85 -36.55 -29.45
N MET A 211 8.03 -37.23 -30.26
CA MET A 211 8.40 -37.60 -31.65
C MET A 211 8.82 -36.34 -32.45
N GLY A 212 10.09 -36.31 -32.85
CA GLY A 212 10.66 -35.24 -33.68
C GLY A 212 11.17 -33.98 -32.98
N GLN A 213 11.22 -33.93 -31.65
CA GLN A 213 11.71 -32.76 -30.88
C GLN A 213 12.75 -33.13 -29.81
N ASP A 214 13.50 -34.22 -29.99
CA ASP A 214 14.48 -34.60 -28.99
C ASP A 214 15.56 -33.54 -28.82
N SER A 215 15.71 -33.06 -27.58
CA SER A 215 16.71 -32.08 -27.14
C SER A 215 16.52 -30.61 -27.60
N ALA A 216 15.41 -30.27 -28.26
CA ALA A 216 15.16 -28.87 -28.62
C ALA A 216 14.76 -28.04 -27.39
N ARG A 217 15.36 -26.84 -27.23
CA ARG A 217 15.03 -25.84 -26.18
C ARG A 217 13.54 -25.52 -26.19
N LEU A 218 12.88 -25.53 -25.01
CA LEU A 218 11.47 -25.18 -24.89
C LEU A 218 11.23 -23.71 -25.28
N THR A 219 10.14 -23.48 -26.01
CA THR A 219 9.69 -22.13 -26.37
C THR A 219 8.80 -21.52 -25.28
N THR A 220 8.65 -20.19 -25.29
CA THR A 220 7.74 -19.48 -24.38
C THR A 220 6.31 -20.02 -24.44
N ARG A 221 5.82 -20.39 -25.65
CA ARG A 221 4.51 -21.02 -25.84
C ARG A 221 4.41 -22.40 -25.20
N SER A 222 5.52 -23.17 -25.23
CA SER A 222 5.57 -24.48 -24.57
C SER A 222 5.42 -24.34 -23.06
N ILE A 223 6.13 -23.39 -22.43
CA ILE A 223 6.03 -23.11 -21.00
C ILE A 223 4.61 -22.63 -20.64
N GLU A 224 4.02 -21.69 -21.41
CA GLU A 224 2.65 -21.24 -21.18
C GLU A 224 1.64 -22.40 -21.26
N ARG A 225 1.85 -23.34 -22.16
CA ARG A 225 1.00 -24.53 -22.30
C ARG A 225 1.17 -25.49 -21.12
N ILE A 226 2.40 -25.73 -20.65
CA ILE A 226 2.69 -26.51 -19.45
C ILE A 226 1.99 -25.92 -18.23
N VAL A 227 2.19 -24.63 -17.95
CA VAL A 227 1.53 -23.95 -16.83
C VAL A 227 0.01 -24.08 -16.92
N LYS A 228 -0.58 -23.89 -18.11
CA LYS A 228 -2.02 -24.04 -18.32
C LYS A 228 -2.49 -25.48 -18.08
N GLN A 229 -1.75 -26.48 -18.54
CA GLN A 229 -2.08 -27.89 -18.36
C GLN A 229 -2.13 -28.25 -16.86
N TYR A 230 -1.11 -27.85 -16.08
CA TYR A 230 -1.08 -28.10 -14.65
C TYR A 230 -2.09 -27.26 -13.86
N ALA A 231 -2.43 -26.05 -14.33
CA ALA A 231 -3.53 -25.29 -13.76
C ALA A 231 -4.87 -26.02 -13.91
N VAL A 232 -5.15 -26.58 -15.07
CA VAL A 232 -6.36 -27.40 -15.29
C VAL A 232 -6.33 -28.66 -14.43
N LYS A 233 -5.17 -29.39 -14.35
CA LYS A 233 -4.99 -30.57 -13.49
C LYS A 233 -5.19 -30.24 -12.00
N ALA A 234 -4.82 -29.02 -11.58
CA ALA A 234 -5.03 -28.50 -10.23
C ALA A 234 -6.46 -28.02 -9.95
N GLY A 235 -7.39 -28.13 -10.92
CA GLY A 235 -8.77 -27.66 -10.79
C GLY A 235 -8.90 -26.14 -10.83
N ILE A 236 -7.95 -25.44 -11.46
CA ILE A 236 -7.97 -23.98 -11.60
C ILE A 236 -8.60 -23.62 -12.95
N THR A 237 -9.82 -23.08 -12.92
CA THR A 237 -10.61 -22.76 -14.13
C THR A 237 -10.20 -21.43 -14.76
N ARG A 238 -9.56 -20.56 -14.00
CA ARG A 238 -9.13 -19.24 -14.44
C ARG A 238 -7.76 -19.27 -15.16
N LYS A 239 -7.47 -18.20 -15.89
CA LYS A 239 -6.20 -18.10 -16.63
C LYS A 239 -5.03 -17.78 -15.68
N VAL A 240 -4.22 -18.77 -15.38
CA VAL A 240 -2.99 -18.60 -14.57
C VAL A 240 -1.87 -17.98 -15.42
N THR A 241 -1.26 -16.92 -14.92
CA THR A 241 -0.06 -16.30 -15.50
C THR A 241 0.97 -16.02 -14.39
N PRO A 242 2.28 -16.04 -14.68
CA PRO A 242 3.33 -15.84 -13.67
C PRO A 242 3.35 -14.50 -12.92
N HIS A 243 2.53 -13.52 -13.32
CA HIS A 243 2.52 -12.17 -12.74
C HIS A 243 1.53 -11.96 -11.57
N VAL A 244 1.01 -13.04 -10.98
CA VAL A 244 -0.27 -13.01 -10.26
C VAL A 244 -0.18 -12.90 -8.72
N ILE A 245 1.00 -12.72 -8.13
CA ILE A 245 1.14 -12.66 -6.66
C ILE A 245 1.55 -11.25 -6.23
N ARG A 246 0.59 -10.43 -5.76
CA ARG A 246 0.85 -9.08 -5.23
C ARG A 246 -0.08 -8.69 -4.07
N HIS A 247 0.40 -7.73 -3.26
CA HIS A 247 -0.19 -7.25 -2.02
C HIS A 247 -1.15 -6.09 -2.28
N CYS A 248 -2.42 -6.17 -1.85
CA CYS A 248 -3.41 -5.15 -2.17
C CYS A 248 -4.27 -4.75 -0.96
N LEU A 249 -4.83 -3.53 -1.04
CA LEU A 249 -5.70 -2.89 -0.06
C LEU A 249 -7.15 -2.85 -0.53
N HIS A 250 -8.08 -2.93 0.42
CA HIS A 250 -9.51 -2.74 0.18
C HIS A 250 -9.81 -1.32 -0.33
N PRO A 251 -10.82 -1.11 -1.23
CA PRO A 251 -11.19 0.20 -1.78
C PRO A 251 -11.37 1.30 -0.74
N GLU A 252 -12.05 0.97 0.35
CA GLU A 252 -12.37 1.88 1.45
C GLU A 252 -11.23 2.09 2.47
N THR A 253 -10.07 1.40 2.32
CA THR A 253 -8.91 1.60 3.18
C THR A 253 -8.42 3.03 3.07
N ARG A 254 -8.27 3.69 4.21
CA ARG A 254 -7.81 5.08 4.26
C ARG A 254 -6.31 5.16 4.13
N ILE A 255 -5.89 6.04 3.26
CA ILE A 255 -4.49 6.36 3.04
C ILE A 255 -4.28 7.83 3.37
N MET A 256 -3.26 8.10 4.17
CA MET A 256 -2.86 9.47 4.47
C MET A 256 -2.12 10.03 3.27
N GLY A 257 -2.86 10.73 2.40
CA GLY A 257 -2.35 11.37 1.19
C GLY A 257 -1.92 12.82 1.41
N ASN A 258 -1.34 13.40 0.39
CA ASN A 258 -1.07 14.83 0.30
C ASN A 258 -1.83 15.39 -0.93
N PRO A 259 -2.72 16.33 -0.75
CA PRO A 259 -2.86 17.18 0.43
C PRO A 259 -3.77 16.62 1.53
N SER A 260 -4.59 15.60 1.32
CA SER A 260 -5.58 15.15 2.33
C SER A 260 -5.69 13.65 2.43
N MET A 261 -6.32 13.17 3.51
CA MET A 261 -6.66 11.76 3.64
C MET A 261 -7.68 11.35 2.56
N THR A 262 -7.47 10.19 1.95
CA THR A 262 -8.30 9.65 0.89
C THR A 262 -8.50 8.15 1.04
N THR A 263 -9.37 7.53 0.26
CA THR A 263 -9.46 6.06 0.17
C THR A 263 -8.54 5.52 -0.91
N ALA A 264 -8.20 4.24 -0.84
CA ALA A 264 -7.35 3.57 -1.83
C ALA A 264 -7.96 3.70 -3.26
N GLU A 265 -9.26 3.53 -3.40
CA GLU A 265 -9.97 3.70 -4.67
C GLU A 265 -9.84 5.14 -5.21
N LYS A 266 -10.12 6.15 -4.38
CA LYS A 266 -10.03 7.55 -4.80
C LYS A 266 -8.59 7.96 -5.12
N LEU A 267 -7.61 7.47 -4.36
CA LEU A 267 -6.20 7.70 -4.61
C LEU A 267 -5.75 7.10 -5.95
N PHE A 268 -6.31 5.95 -6.30
CA PHE A 268 -6.02 5.28 -7.57
C PHE A 268 -6.61 6.03 -8.77
N THR A 269 -7.85 6.50 -8.66
CA THR A 269 -8.60 7.15 -9.74
C THR A 269 -8.25 8.63 -9.91
N ALA A 270 -7.79 9.31 -8.85
CA ALA A 270 -7.47 10.74 -8.89
C ALA A 270 -6.11 11.02 -9.53
N PRO A 271 -6.03 11.94 -10.53
CA PRO A 271 -4.76 12.31 -11.14
C PRO A 271 -3.85 13.18 -10.24
N VAL A 272 -4.39 13.75 -9.16
CA VAL A 272 -3.77 14.85 -8.41
C VAL A 272 -2.93 14.39 -7.21
N ALA A 273 -3.25 13.28 -6.57
CA ALA A 273 -2.51 12.84 -5.38
C ALA A 273 -1.31 11.96 -5.78
N LYS A 274 -0.16 12.57 -6.07
CA LYS A 274 1.10 11.84 -6.31
C LYS A 274 1.86 11.52 -5.03
N LYS A 275 1.55 12.17 -3.89
CA LYS A 275 2.29 12.09 -2.64
C LYS A 275 1.42 11.55 -1.52
N ILE A 276 2.00 10.68 -0.71
CA ILE A 276 1.38 10.13 0.50
C ILE A 276 2.36 10.23 1.67
N LEU A 277 1.90 9.93 2.87
CA LEU A 277 2.71 10.00 4.07
C LEU A 277 3.34 8.63 4.33
N GLY A 278 4.66 8.57 4.27
CA GLY A 278 5.48 7.44 4.67
C GLY A 278 6.19 7.67 6.00
N PHE A 279 6.83 6.64 6.54
CA PHE A 279 7.61 6.71 7.76
C PHE A 279 9.07 6.38 7.50
N ASP A 280 9.96 7.28 7.89
CA ASP A 280 11.42 7.10 7.84
C ASP A 280 11.88 6.47 9.17
N TRP A 281 12.17 5.18 9.14
CA TRP A 281 12.60 4.39 10.30
C TRP A 281 13.92 4.86 10.90
N PHE A 282 14.80 5.40 10.06
CA PHE A 282 16.12 5.84 10.50
C PHE A 282 16.07 7.15 11.30
N HIS A 283 15.29 8.11 10.82
CA HIS A 283 15.14 9.41 11.45
C HIS A 283 13.92 9.51 12.38
N ASN A 284 13.17 8.41 12.57
CA ASN A 284 11.98 8.35 13.41
C ASN A 284 10.98 9.49 13.12
N ARG A 285 10.67 9.72 11.84
CA ARG A 285 9.77 10.82 11.42
C ARG A 285 8.91 10.45 10.23
N PHE A 286 7.78 11.12 10.14
CA PHE A 286 6.94 11.03 8.95
C PHE A 286 7.48 11.93 7.84
N VAL A 287 7.49 11.42 6.62
CA VAL A 287 7.99 12.13 5.45
C VAL A 287 7.00 12.01 4.28
N ARG A 288 7.06 13.00 3.38
CA ARG A 288 6.32 12.93 2.12
C ARG A 288 6.99 11.91 1.20
N SER A 289 6.23 10.96 0.74
CA SER A 289 6.66 9.93 -0.19
C SER A 289 5.86 10.01 -1.48
N GLU A 290 6.46 9.62 -2.60
CA GLU A 290 5.80 9.68 -3.90
C GLU A 290 5.27 8.30 -4.31
N ILE A 291 4.12 8.29 -4.98
CA ILE A 291 3.58 7.07 -5.58
C ILE A 291 4.24 6.91 -6.95
N SER A 292 5.15 5.96 -7.07
CA SER A 292 5.86 5.66 -8.33
C SER A 292 5.06 4.71 -9.22
N HIS A 293 4.23 3.85 -8.64
CA HIS A 293 3.41 2.90 -9.39
C HIS A 293 2.07 2.63 -8.70
N ARG A 294 1.05 2.27 -9.50
CA ARG A 294 -0.31 1.96 -9.03
C ARG A 294 -0.83 0.75 -9.79
N GLU A 295 -1.36 -0.21 -9.05
CA GLU A 295 -2.01 -1.40 -9.64
C GLU A 295 -3.35 -1.67 -8.98
N THR A 296 -4.21 -2.41 -9.69
CA THR A 296 -5.51 -2.86 -9.17
C THR A 296 -5.76 -4.29 -9.58
N HIS A 297 -6.36 -5.03 -8.69
CA HIS A 297 -6.69 -6.44 -8.87
C HIS A 297 -8.11 -6.71 -8.38
N THR A 298 -8.66 -7.85 -8.76
CA THR A 298 -9.94 -8.33 -8.22
C THR A 298 -9.70 -9.54 -7.33
N THR A 299 -10.27 -9.55 -6.14
CA THR A 299 -10.20 -10.68 -5.21
C THR A 299 -11.52 -10.88 -4.47
N ASP A 300 -11.83 -12.11 -4.16
CA ASP A 300 -12.94 -12.55 -3.30
C ASP A 300 -12.48 -12.95 -1.88
N HIS A 301 -11.15 -12.91 -1.64
CA HIS A 301 -10.53 -13.28 -0.37
C HIS A 301 -9.83 -12.09 0.26
N MET A 302 -10.30 -11.66 1.42
CA MET A 302 -9.67 -10.61 2.22
C MET A 302 -9.52 -11.01 3.67
N ILE A 303 -8.68 -10.30 4.39
CA ILE A 303 -8.50 -10.41 5.84
C ILE A 303 -8.89 -9.08 6.47
N ALA A 304 -9.78 -9.13 7.46
CA ALA A 304 -9.98 -8.05 8.39
C ALA A 304 -9.10 -8.29 9.62
N LEU A 305 -8.26 -7.32 9.93
CA LEU A 305 -7.33 -7.34 11.07
C LEU A 305 -7.71 -6.24 12.06
N TRP A 306 -7.90 -6.63 13.32
CA TRP A 306 -8.11 -5.70 14.44
C TRP A 306 -6.91 -5.73 15.38
N ALA A 307 -6.29 -4.58 15.59
CA ALA A 307 -5.17 -4.45 16.51
C ALA A 307 -5.33 -3.17 17.34
N ASP A 308 -5.38 -3.33 18.66
CA ASP A 308 -5.56 -2.27 19.67
C ASP A 308 -6.55 -1.16 19.26
N GLY A 309 -7.76 -1.59 18.79
CA GLY A 309 -8.87 -0.69 18.46
C GLY A 309 -8.81 -0.04 17.09
N ARG A 310 -7.86 -0.45 16.25
CA ARG A 310 -7.80 -0.11 14.82
C ARG A 310 -8.21 -1.31 13.98
N GLU A 311 -8.73 -1.03 12.80
CA GLU A 311 -9.19 -2.05 11.86
C GLU A 311 -8.70 -1.72 10.45
N ILE A 312 -8.14 -2.70 9.79
CA ILE A 312 -7.81 -2.64 8.37
C ILE A 312 -8.34 -3.88 7.65
N VAL A 313 -8.77 -3.69 6.40
CA VAL A 313 -9.14 -4.78 5.50
C VAL A 313 -8.16 -4.78 4.33
N CYS A 314 -7.52 -5.92 4.10
CA CYS A 314 -6.49 -6.08 3.09
C CYS A 314 -6.48 -7.51 2.52
N THR A 315 -5.69 -7.75 1.49
CA THR A 315 -5.46 -9.11 0.98
C THR A 315 -4.65 -9.95 1.98
N PRO A 316 -4.71 -11.28 1.93
CA PRO A 316 -3.93 -12.17 2.81
C PRO A 316 -2.42 -11.91 2.79
N TYR A 317 -1.90 -11.48 1.67
CA TYR A 317 -0.48 -11.24 1.43
C TYR A 317 0.00 -9.84 1.80
N HIS A 318 -0.91 -8.94 2.19
CA HIS A 318 -0.54 -7.58 2.59
C HIS A 318 0.42 -7.61 3.78
N SER A 319 1.55 -6.90 3.67
CA SER A 319 2.63 -6.96 4.65
C SER A 319 2.58 -5.81 5.66
N PHE A 320 2.81 -6.15 6.92
CA PHE A 320 2.94 -5.24 8.05
C PHE A 320 4.32 -5.36 8.66
N PHE A 321 4.80 -4.29 9.31
CA PHE A 321 6.02 -4.36 10.09
C PHE A 321 5.75 -4.98 11.45
N THR A 322 6.64 -5.88 11.88
CA THR A 322 6.62 -6.56 13.18
C THR A 322 8.03 -6.59 13.79
N VAL A 323 8.16 -7.10 15.00
CA VAL A 323 9.46 -7.27 15.69
C VAL A 323 9.74 -8.75 15.90
N THR A 324 10.87 -9.20 15.38
CA THR A 324 11.42 -10.55 15.57
C THR A 324 12.76 -10.49 16.31
N LYS A 325 13.42 -11.63 16.48
CA LYS A 325 14.80 -11.67 17.02
C LYS A 325 15.79 -10.87 16.15
N ASP A 326 15.51 -10.75 14.85
CA ASP A 326 16.33 -10.07 13.85
C ASP A 326 16.00 -8.57 13.73
N GLY A 327 15.22 -8.02 14.67
CA GLY A 327 14.80 -6.63 14.72
C GLY A 327 13.43 -6.39 14.08
N ILE A 328 13.26 -5.23 13.44
CA ILE A 328 12.03 -4.87 12.73
C ILE A 328 12.05 -5.58 11.37
N THR A 329 11.04 -6.41 11.13
CA THR A 329 10.87 -7.22 9.92
C THR A 329 9.45 -7.09 9.39
N THR A 330 9.14 -7.68 8.26
CA THR A 330 7.79 -7.73 7.69
C THR A 330 7.11 -9.07 7.96
N VAL A 331 5.77 -9.05 8.01
CA VAL A 331 4.93 -10.23 8.16
C VAL A 331 3.65 -10.06 7.35
N GLN A 332 3.21 -11.11 6.66
CA GLN A 332 1.97 -11.07 5.90
C GLN A 332 0.75 -11.16 6.80
N ALA A 333 -0.37 -10.53 6.39
CA ALA A 333 -1.62 -10.55 7.15
C ALA A 333 -2.12 -11.96 7.47
N GLN A 334 -1.93 -12.91 6.54
CA GLN A 334 -2.30 -14.32 6.73
C GLN A 334 -1.47 -15.05 7.78
N ASP A 335 -0.23 -14.63 8.04
CA ASP A 335 0.69 -15.28 8.97
C ASP A 335 0.59 -14.71 10.39
N LEU A 336 -0.05 -13.55 10.54
CA LEU A 336 -0.28 -12.92 11.84
C LEU A 336 -1.16 -13.78 12.74
N LYS A 337 -0.76 -13.94 13.99
CA LYS A 337 -1.50 -14.64 15.04
C LYS A 337 -2.09 -13.65 16.05
N ILE A 338 -3.16 -14.05 16.73
CA ILE A 338 -3.69 -13.27 17.87
C ILE A 338 -2.60 -13.19 18.94
N GLY A 339 -2.28 -11.96 19.35
CA GLY A 339 -1.21 -11.68 20.29
C GLY A 339 0.06 -11.12 19.67
N ASP A 340 0.28 -11.26 18.36
CA ASP A 340 1.39 -10.63 17.63
C ASP A 340 1.26 -9.11 17.64
N TYR A 341 2.36 -8.44 17.34
CA TYR A 341 2.43 -6.98 17.30
C TYR A 341 2.76 -6.50 15.89
N VAL A 342 2.06 -5.46 15.46
CA VAL A 342 2.30 -4.79 14.17
C VAL A 342 2.50 -3.29 14.38
N ALA A 343 3.28 -2.66 13.52
CA ALA A 343 3.55 -1.24 13.60
C ALA A 343 2.33 -0.40 13.22
N GLY A 344 2.05 0.62 14.01
CA GLY A 344 1.08 1.64 13.72
C GLY A 344 1.61 3.03 14.12
N ALA A 345 0.98 4.08 13.63
CA ALA A 345 1.31 5.44 14.03
C ALA A 345 0.87 5.70 15.48
N GLY A 346 1.78 6.11 16.35
CA GLY A 346 1.46 6.62 17.69
C GLY A 346 1.09 8.09 17.65
N ARG A 347 1.79 8.84 16.81
CA ARG A 347 1.52 10.24 16.48
C ARG A 347 1.73 10.42 14.98
N ILE A 348 0.88 11.19 14.33
CA ILE A 348 1.04 11.53 12.91
C ILE A 348 1.45 13.00 12.81
N GLU A 349 2.71 13.24 12.55
CA GLU A 349 3.22 14.57 12.21
C GLU A 349 3.13 14.78 10.70
N MET A 350 2.51 15.90 10.32
CA MET A 350 2.40 16.24 8.90
C MET A 350 3.61 17.12 8.51
N PRO A 351 4.48 16.65 7.59
CA PRO A 351 5.64 17.40 7.14
C PRO A 351 5.26 18.50 6.13
N PHE A 352 4.20 19.26 6.43
CA PHE A 352 3.68 20.26 5.51
C PHE A 352 4.19 21.66 5.86
N GLU A 353 4.51 22.43 4.83
CA GLU A 353 4.48 23.87 4.92
C GLU A 353 3.08 24.31 5.36
N LYS A 354 2.99 25.23 6.28
CA LYS A 354 1.71 25.80 6.73
C LYS A 354 1.01 26.38 5.50
N ASN A 355 0.01 25.68 4.99
CA ASN A 355 -0.94 26.33 4.10
C ASN A 355 -1.58 27.46 4.90
N PRO A 356 -1.81 28.64 4.33
CA PRO A 356 -2.61 29.65 4.98
C PRO A 356 -3.93 29.01 5.42
N GLU A 357 -4.34 29.27 6.66
CA GLU A 357 -5.61 28.74 7.20
C GLU A 357 -6.73 29.11 6.22
N THR A 358 -7.37 28.09 5.68
CA THR A 358 -8.44 28.30 4.68
C THR A 358 -9.72 28.78 5.34
N GLU A 359 -9.91 28.42 6.63
CA GLU A 359 -11.08 28.75 7.42
C GLU A 359 -10.72 29.03 8.89
N SER A 360 -11.50 29.87 9.56
CA SER A 360 -11.28 30.20 10.97
C SER A 360 -11.52 28.99 11.90
N ALA A 361 -10.92 29.03 13.09
CA ALA A 361 -11.16 28.04 14.13
C ALA A 361 -12.65 27.96 14.53
N ASP A 362 -13.35 29.11 14.56
CA ASP A 362 -14.79 29.19 14.82
C ASP A 362 -15.62 28.47 13.75
N PHE A 363 -15.22 28.61 12.48
CA PHE A 363 -15.86 27.87 11.38
C PHE A 363 -15.72 26.37 11.59
N TRP A 364 -14.51 25.88 11.88
CA TRP A 364 -14.26 24.46 12.11
C TRP A 364 -14.99 23.93 13.36
N ARG A 365 -15.08 24.73 14.42
CA ARG A 365 -15.84 24.37 15.63
C ARG A 365 -17.34 24.22 15.33
N LEU A 366 -17.91 25.19 14.62
CA LEU A 366 -19.30 25.15 14.20
C LEU A 366 -19.57 23.92 13.29
N LEU A 367 -18.66 23.64 12.33
CA LEU A 367 -18.78 22.52 11.42
C LEU A 367 -18.73 21.17 12.15
N GLY A 368 -17.89 21.06 13.19
CA GLY A 368 -17.81 19.87 14.05
C GLY A 368 -19.16 19.61 14.76
N TYR A 369 -19.78 20.64 15.31
CA TYR A 369 -21.09 20.52 15.94
C TYR A 369 -22.19 20.15 14.92
N ILE A 370 -22.20 20.79 13.75
CA ILE A 370 -23.13 20.48 12.66
C ILE A 370 -22.98 19.01 12.22
N LEU A 371 -21.76 18.51 12.13
CA LEU A 371 -21.51 17.13 11.74
C LEU A 371 -22.04 16.12 12.77
N GLY A 372 -21.96 16.46 14.07
CA GLY A 372 -22.54 15.65 15.16
C GLY A 372 -24.07 15.66 15.10
N ASP A 373 -24.66 16.77 15.49
CA ASP A 373 -26.10 16.88 15.76
C ASP A 373 -26.85 17.91 14.87
N GLY A 374 -26.18 18.45 13.83
CA GLY A 374 -26.80 19.39 12.91
C GLY A 374 -27.79 18.75 11.94
N THR A 375 -28.93 19.43 11.74
CA THR A 375 -29.93 19.09 10.73
C THR A 375 -29.88 20.08 9.57
N LEU A 376 -29.60 19.61 8.35
CA LEU A 376 -29.60 20.40 7.13
C LEU A 376 -31.04 20.44 6.57
N SER A 377 -31.69 21.57 6.57
CA SER A 377 -33.10 21.73 6.12
C SER A 377 -33.16 22.47 4.79
N GLU A 378 -33.63 21.79 3.74
CA GLU A 378 -33.90 22.44 2.45
C GLU A 378 -35.17 23.31 2.50
N ALA A 379 -36.20 22.79 3.13
CA ALA A 379 -37.46 23.52 3.27
C ALA A 379 -37.28 24.86 4.00
N ARG A 380 -36.41 24.89 5.00
CA ARG A 380 -36.11 26.10 5.77
C ARG A 380 -34.88 26.88 5.23
N ARG A 381 -34.25 26.37 4.17
CA ARG A 381 -33.02 26.93 3.57
C ARG A 381 -31.92 27.23 4.59
N GLY A 382 -31.74 26.35 5.56
CA GLY A 382 -30.83 26.62 6.68
C GLY A 382 -30.38 25.36 7.44
N ILE A 383 -29.71 25.59 8.57
CA ILE A 383 -29.17 24.54 9.44
C ILE A 383 -29.81 24.74 10.83
N ILE A 384 -30.16 23.62 11.47
CA ILE A 384 -30.75 23.62 12.82
C ILE A 384 -29.78 22.85 13.72
N LEU A 385 -29.39 23.48 14.84
CA LEU A 385 -28.65 22.87 15.93
C LEU A 385 -29.55 22.73 17.15
N ASN A 386 -29.49 21.58 17.84
CA ASN A 386 -30.31 21.34 19.02
C ASN A 386 -29.42 21.07 20.24
N ASP A 387 -29.81 21.63 21.41
CA ASP A 387 -29.18 21.28 22.68
C ASP A 387 -30.19 21.43 23.83
N LYS A 388 -29.95 20.70 24.92
CA LYS A 388 -30.78 20.79 26.15
C LYS A 388 -30.44 21.99 27.01
N ASP A 389 -29.21 22.54 26.90
CA ASP A 389 -28.71 23.68 27.67
C ASP A 389 -28.68 24.92 26.78
N LYS A 390 -29.47 25.94 27.20
CA LYS A 390 -29.56 27.21 26.49
C LYS A 390 -28.18 27.88 26.36
N ARG A 391 -27.33 27.79 27.38
CA ARG A 391 -25.99 28.40 27.38
C ARG A 391 -25.11 27.87 26.25
N HIS A 392 -25.23 26.59 25.91
CA HIS A 392 -24.52 26.01 24.77
C HIS A 392 -25.04 26.56 23.44
N ILE A 393 -26.35 26.68 23.30
CA ILE A 393 -27.00 27.27 22.12
C ILE A 393 -26.60 28.74 21.96
N ASP A 394 -26.60 29.54 23.05
CA ASP A 394 -26.19 30.94 23.02
C ASP A 394 -24.71 31.09 22.60
N LEU A 395 -23.80 30.25 23.13
CA LEU A 395 -22.40 30.20 22.71
C LEU A 395 -22.24 29.86 21.18
N TYR A 396 -22.97 28.86 20.70
CA TYR A 396 -22.93 28.53 19.27
C TYR A 396 -23.59 29.64 18.42
N ASN A 397 -24.57 30.37 18.93
CA ASN A 397 -25.12 31.50 18.21
C ASN A 397 -24.13 32.66 18.06
N GLU A 398 -23.28 32.90 19.07
CA GLU A 398 -22.14 33.82 18.94
C GLU A 398 -21.14 33.37 17.88
N ILE A 399 -20.80 32.07 17.86
CA ILE A 399 -19.93 31.49 16.83
C ILE A 399 -20.56 31.66 15.45
N VAL A 400 -21.86 31.38 15.30
CA VAL A 400 -22.60 31.58 14.05
C VAL A 400 -22.50 33.04 13.60
N CYS A 401 -22.67 34.00 14.52
CA CYS A 401 -22.54 35.42 14.18
C CYS A 401 -21.14 35.76 13.65
N ARG A 402 -20.08 35.28 14.31
CA ARG A 402 -18.70 35.50 13.84
C ARG A 402 -18.40 34.83 12.48
N VAL A 403 -18.98 33.66 12.22
CA VAL A 403 -18.74 32.89 10.97
C VAL A 403 -19.57 33.40 9.80
N THR A 404 -20.83 33.80 10.06
CA THR A 404 -21.79 34.13 8.98
C THR A 404 -22.13 35.62 8.89
N GLY A 405 -21.64 36.43 9.84
CA GLY A 405 -21.96 37.86 9.96
C GLY A 405 -23.36 38.16 10.53
N ARG A 406 -24.15 37.12 10.87
CA ARG A 406 -25.52 37.25 11.40
C ARG A 406 -25.80 36.17 12.44
N SER A 407 -26.50 36.55 13.52
CA SER A 407 -26.98 35.59 14.52
C SER A 407 -28.12 34.72 13.96
N GLY A 408 -28.21 33.49 14.43
CA GLY A 408 -29.35 32.62 14.18
C GLY A 408 -30.50 32.94 15.16
N THR A 409 -31.64 32.29 14.94
CA THR A 409 -32.84 32.43 15.79
C THR A 409 -32.90 31.29 16.80
N VAL A 410 -32.88 31.59 18.08
CA VAL A 410 -33.03 30.62 19.17
C VAL A 410 -34.51 30.45 19.52
N THR A 411 -34.97 29.18 19.48
CA THR A 411 -36.36 28.84 19.84
C THR A 411 -36.38 27.65 20.82
N ALA A 412 -37.35 27.65 21.74
CA ALA A 412 -37.62 26.45 22.55
C ALA A 412 -38.27 25.35 21.68
N ILE A 413 -37.92 24.08 21.92
CA ILE A 413 -38.47 22.94 21.18
C ILE A 413 -39.80 22.55 21.82
N PRO A 414 -40.95 22.63 21.09
CA PRO A 414 -42.25 22.27 21.65
C PRO A 414 -42.29 20.82 22.15
N GLY A 415 -42.83 20.63 23.35
CA GLY A 415 -43.02 19.30 23.95
C GLY A 415 -41.73 18.56 24.41
N VAL A 416 -40.56 19.17 24.28
CA VAL A 416 -39.29 18.63 24.72
C VAL A 416 -38.48 19.68 25.46
N ARG A 417 -37.83 19.28 26.56
CA ARG A 417 -36.89 20.17 27.26
C ARG A 417 -35.64 20.39 26.41
N GLY A 418 -35.56 21.48 25.67
CA GLY A 418 -34.40 21.82 24.80
C GLY A 418 -34.65 23.08 23.97
N TYR A 419 -33.60 23.51 23.31
CA TYR A 419 -33.53 24.70 22.48
C TYR A 419 -33.01 24.36 21.09
N ALA A 420 -33.53 25.04 20.06
CA ALA A 420 -33.06 24.96 18.69
C ALA A 420 -32.48 26.29 18.24
N LEU A 421 -31.30 26.28 17.66
CA LEU A 421 -30.69 27.40 16.95
C LEU A 421 -30.91 27.23 15.46
N ASN A 422 -31.71 28.09 14.86
CA ASN A 422 -32.04 28.10 13.46
C ASN A 422 -31.14 29.09 12.72
N ILE A 423 -30.29 28.58 11.80
CA ILE A 423 -29.34 29.35 11.01
C ILE A 423 -29.89 29.48 9.58
N TYR A 424 -30.54 30.60 9.28
CA TYR A 424 -31.13 30.87 7.96
C TYR A 424 -30.13 31.59 7.05
N ASN A 425 -29.15 30.81 6.54
CA ASN A 425 -28.12 31.32 5.64
C ASN A 425 -27.87 30.30 4.51
N VAL A 426 -28.32 30.65 3.30
CA VAL A 426 -28.27 29.79 2.11
C VAL A 426 -26.83 29.58 1.65
N GLU A 427 -25.98 30.61 1.71
CA GLU A 427 -24.58 30.51 1.27
C GLU A 427 -23.80 29.60 2.22
N PHE A 428 -24.00 29.78 3.54
CA PHE A 428 -23.40 28.92 4.55
C PHE A 428 -23.87 27.44 4.37
N LEU A 429 -25.17 27.22 4.16
CA LEU A 429 -25.69 25.88 3.87
C LEU A 429 -25.03 25.25 2.62
N LYS A 430 -24.87 26.03 1.53
CA LYS A 430 -24.19 25.57 0.32
C LYS A 430 -22.71 25.23 0.61
N LYS A 431 -22.02 26.07 1.39
CA LYS A 431 -20.63 25.87 1.81
C LYS A 431 -20.49 24.58 2.64
N VAL A 432 -21.35 24.35 3.62
CA VAL A 432 -21.33 23.13 4.45
C VAL A 432 -21.56 21.88 3.58
N ARG A 433 -22.45 21.93 2.58
CA ARG A 433 -22.69 20.84 1.63
C ARG A 433 -21.51 20.57 0.71
N SER A 434 -20.86 21.62 0.19
CA SER A 434 -19.68 21.46 -0.67
C SER A 434 -18.53 20.78 0.04
N MET A 435 -18.49 20.79 1.38
CA MET A 435 -17.57 20.05 2.21
C MET A 435 -17.95 18.57 2.41
N GLY A 436 -19.04 18.10 1.77
CA GLY A 436 -19.46 16.70 1.81
C GLY A 436 -20.33 16.32 3.01
N ILE A 437 -20.82 17.30 3.80
CA ILE A 437 -21.73 17.02 4.92
C ILE A 437 -23.13 16.76 4.39
N THR A 438 -23.68 15.59 4.75
CA THR A 438 -24.99 15.09 4.29
C THR A 438 -25.95 14.89 5.48
N GLN A 439 -27.26 14.86 5.18
CA GLN A 439 -28.27 14.52 6.18
C GLN A 439 -28.22 13.06 6.63
N ARG A 440 -27.78 12.13 5.76
CA ARG A 440 -27.74 10.70 6.05
C ARG A 440 -26.66 10.40 7.07
N SER A 441 -27.04 10.09 8.31
CA SER A 441 -26.12 9.87 9.44
C SER A 441 -25.06 8.77 9.15
N LYS A 442 -25.41 7.70 8.44
CA LYS A 442 -24.48 6.62 8.05
C LYS A 442 -23.45 7.04 6.99
N ALA A 443 -23.75 8.08 6.19
CA ALA A 443 -22.88 8.56 5.12
C ALA A 443 -21.99 9.74 5.57
N ARG A 444 -22.14 10.22 6.81
CA ARG A 444 -21.33 11.34 7.33
C ARG A 444 -19.85 10.99 7.38
N ARG A 445 -19.00 11.94 6.99
CA ARG A 445 -17.54 11.86 6.96
C ARG A 445 -16.95 13.18 7.45
N VAL A 446 -15.74 13.13 7.99
CA VAL A 446 -14.95 14.35 8.21
C VAL A 446 -14.59 14.97 6.87
N PRO A 447 -14.77 16.30 6.68
CA PRO A 447 -14.31 16.98 5.47
C PRO A 447 -12.83 16.74 5.21
N PRO A 448 -12.43 16.30 4.00
CA PRO A 448 -11.03 15.98 3.69
C PRO A 448 -10.08 17.17 3.90
N GLN A 449 -10.56 18.39 3.70
CA GLN A 449 -9.81 19.62 3.87
C GLN A 449 -9.25 19.78 5.30
N LEU A 450 -10.01 19.35 6.33
CA LEU A 450 -9.57 19.44 7.72
C LEU A 450 -8.26 18.72 8.02
N PHE A 451 -7.96 17.65 7.26
CA PHE A 451 -6.71 16.92 7.44
C PHE A 451 -5.45 17.71 7.03
N GLN A 452 -5.62 18.82 6.32
CA GLN A 452 -4.55 19.73 5.90
C GLN A 452 -4.42 20.95 6.82
N GLU A 453 -5.44 21.20 7.63
CA GLU A 453 -5.50 22.38 8.50
C GLU A 453 -4.54 22.28 9.68
N SER A 454 -4.35 23.42 10.31
CA SER A 454 -3.54 23.56 11.53
C SER A 454 -4.09 22.71 12.69
N GLU A 455 -3.24 22.43 13.68
CA GLU A 455 -3.71 21.78 14.91
C GLU A 455 -4.82 22.58 15.60
N ILE A 456 -4.82 23.92 15.51
CA ILE A 456 -5.85 24.79 16.08
C ILE A 456 -7.22 24.48 15.45
N ALA A 457 -7.27 24.40 14.14
CA ALA A 457 -8.49 24.04 13.39
C ALA A 457 -9.00 22.65 13.75
N ILE A 458 -8.09 21.66 13.83
CA ILE A 458 -8.44 20.29 14.23
C ILE A 458 -8.98 20.24 15.66
N ARG A 459 -8.34 20.94 16.61
CA ARG A 459 -8.81 21.03 18.00
C ARG A 459 -10.19 21.67 18.08
N ALA A 460 -10.41 22.75 17.35
CA ALA A 460 -11.69 23.42 17.28
C ALA A 460 -12.80 22.51 16.72
N PHE A 461 -12.55 21.84 15.60
CA PHE A 461 -13.48 20.87 15.02
C PHE A 461 -13.83 19.74 15.98
N LEU A 462 -12.81 19.14 16.60
CA LEU A 462 -12.99 18.05 17.56
C LEU A 462 -13.76 18.51 18.80
N ALA A 463 -13.54 19.76 19.25
CA ALA A 463 -14.32 20.36 20.34
C ALA A 463 -15.81 20.45 19.96
N GLY A 464 -16.12 21.00 18.78
CA GLY A 464 -17.50 21.09 18.29
C GLY A 464 -18.16 19.72 18.11
N TYR A 465 -17.46 18.76 17.55
CA TYR A 465 -17.98 17.40 17.41
C TYR A 465 -18.21 16.71 18.75
N TYR A 466 -17.30 16.91 19.72
CA TYR A 466 -17.44 16.36 21.06
C TYR A 466 -18.55 17.09 21.86
N ASP A 467 -18.73 18.37 21.67
CA ASP A 467 -19.82 19.15 22.27
C ASP A 467 -21.18 18.58 21.85
N ALA A 468 -21.32 18.14 20.57
CA ALA A 468 -22.53 17.50 20.07
C ALA A 468 -22.66 16.05 20.59
N GLU A 469 -21.74 15.16 20.23
CA GLU A 469 -21.84 13.70 20.37
C GLU A 469 -21.06 13.10 21.54
N GLY A 470 -20.30 13.92 22.29
CA GLY A 470 -19.46 13.44 23.40
C GLY A 470 -20.25 13.12 24.66
N ASN A 471 -19.64 12.33 25.54
CA ASN A 471 -20.20 11.93 26.83
C ASN A 471 -19.56 12.72 27.99
N ASN A 472 -20.33 13.03 29.00
CA ASN A 472 -19.88 13.82 30.18
C ASN A 472 -19.01 13.04 31.19
N GLY A 473 -19.01 11.69 31.18
CA GLY A 473 -18.33 10.92 32.22
C GLY A 473 -17.12 10.12 31.70
N ALA A 474 -17.03 9.91 30.40
CA ALA A 474 -15.91 9.21 29.77
C ALA A 474 -15.63 9.84 28.41
N ILE A 475 -14.36 9.89 28.02
CA ILE A 475 -13.98 10.46 26.73
C ILE A 475 -14.35 9.48 25.64
N LYS A 476 -15.56 9.63 25.11
CA LYS A 476 -16.14 8.80 24.04
C LYS A 476 -17.11 9.60 23.21
N VAL A 477 -17.18 9.27 21.92
CA VAL A 477 -18.13 9.81 20.95
C VAL A 477 -18.84 8.67 20.24
N PHE A 478 -20.04 8.95 19.74
CA PHE A 478 -20.91 7.98 19.10
C PHE A 478 -21.20 8.38 17.66
N SER A 479 -21.43 7.40 16.78
CA SER A 479 -21.97 7.64 15.44
C SER A 479 -22.58 6.36 14.85
N ALA A 480 -23.56 6.55 13.97
CA ALA A 480 -24.03 5.50 13.06
C ALA A 480 -23.06 5.27 11.89
N SER A 481 -22.18 6.24 11.60
CA SER A 481 -21.15 6.14 10.59
C SER A 481 -19.85 5.61 11.19
N LYS A 482 -19.51 4.34 10.86
CA LYS A 482 -18.19 3.76 11.18
C LYS A 482 -17.06 4.58 10.57
N GLN A 483 -17.29 5.03 9.36
CA GLN A 483 -16.31 5.76 8.58
C GLN A 483 -16.00 7.13 9.18
N LEU A 484 -17.01 7.84 9.70
CA LEU A 484 -16.80 9.09 10.42
C LEU A 484 -15.90 8.89 11.65
N LEU A 485 -16.17 7.85 12.46
CA LEU A 485 -15.36 7.60 13.64
C LEU A 485 -13.94 7.16 13.33
N LYS A 486 -13.72 6.45 12.24
CA LYS A 486 -12.37 6.19 11.73
C LYS A 486 -11.67 7.50 11.32
N ASP A 487 -12.38 8.44 10.69
CA ASP A 487 -11.82 9.75 10.34
C ASP A 487 -11.44 10.52 11.61
N VAL A 488 -12.32 10.55 12.62
CA VAL A 488 -12.05 11.18 13.93
C VAL A 488 -10.87 10.51 14.65
N GLN A 489 -10.75 9.18 14.56
CA GLN A 489 -9.60 8.44 15.11
C GLN A 489 -8.27 8.91 14.48
N MET A 490 -8.25 9.16 13.18
CA MET A 490 -7.07 9.68 12.50
C MET A 490 -6.75 11.13 12.91
N LEU A 491 -7.76 11.98 13.16
CA LEU A 491 -7.55 13.32 13.71
C LEU A 491 -7.00 13.27 15.14
N PHE A 492 -7.47 12.32 15.96
CA PHE A 492 -6.92 12.10 17.29
C PHE A 492 -5.43 11.70 17.23
N LEU A 493 -5.03 10.86 16.30
CA LEU A 493 -3.62 10.48 16.11
C LEU A 493 -2.73 11.67 15.73
N ARG A 494 -3.26 12.66 15.00
CA ARG A 494 -2.53 13.92 14.74
C ARG A 494 -2.25 14.72 16.00
N LEU A 495 -3.07 14.55 17.03
CA LEU A 495 -2.92 15.18 18.35
C LEU A 495 -2.25 14.25 19.37
N SER A 496 -1.71 13.11 18.97
CA SER A 496 -1.16 12.06 19.85
C SER A 496 -2.18 11.51 20.86
N ILE A 497 -3.45 11.44 20.45
CA ILE A 497 -4.54 10.88 21.25
C ILE A 497 -4.91 9.53 20.67
N GLU A 498 -4.63 8.45 21.42
CA GLU A 498 -5.00 7.09 21.04
C GLU A 498 -6.45 6.80 21.42
N SER A 499 -7.15 6.07 20.54
CA SER A 499 -8.56 5.73 20.73
C SER A 499 -8.89 4.35 20.18
N ILE A 500 -9.96 3.75 20.70
CA ILE A 500 -10.42 2.42 20.35
C ILE A 500 -11.80 2.52 19.74
N LEU A 501 -11.97 2.00 18.53
CA LEU A 501 -13.27 1.94 17.85
C LEU A 501 -13.97 0.59 18.14
N LEU A 502 -15.17 0.65 18.68
CA LEU A 502 -15.96 -0.52 19.02
C LEU A 502 -17.37 -0.44 18.41
N PRO A 503 -17.89 -1.54 17.84
CA PRO A 503 -19.29 -1.64 17.45
C PRO A 503 -20.16 -1.77 18.70
N ARG A 504 -21.34 -1.17 18.66
CA ARG A 504 -22.39 -1.28 19.69
C ARG A 504 -23.72 -1.61 19.03
N GLU A 505 -24.26 -2.75 19.34
CA GLU A 505 -25.59 -3.15 18.87
C GLU A 505 -26.66 -2.65 19.86
N ARG A 506 -27.71 -2.07 19.35
CA ARG A 506 -28.92 -1.68 20.10
C ARG A 506 -30.15 -2.22 19.39
N MET A 507 -31.06 -2.77 20.18
CA MET A 507 -32.42 -3.01 19.72
C MET A 507 -33.20 -1.70 19.83
N VAL A 508 -33.77 -1.24 18.72
CA VAL A 508 -34.57 -0.02 18.66
C VAL A 508 -35.97 -0.40 18.20
N THR A 509 -36.96 -0.07 19.04
CA THR A 509 -38.36 -0.24 18.67
C THR A 509 -38.83 1.02 17.96
N LEU A 510 -39.24 0.85 16.71
CA LEU A 510 -39.81 1.93 15.88
C LEU A 510 -41.21 2.29 16.38
N PRO A 511 -41.71 3.52 16.07
CA PRO A 511 -43.07 3.96 16.47
C PRO A 511 -44.20 2.98 16.05
N GLN A 512 -43.95 2.15 15.05
CA GLN A 512 -44.88 1.14 14.52
C GLN A 512 -44.80 -0.19 15.26
N GLY A 513 -44.12 -0.27 16.42
CA GLY A 513 -43.96 -1.49 17.24
C GLY A 513 -42.94 -2.51 16.73
N ARG A 514 -42.33 -2.31 15.55
CA ARG A 514 -41.30 -3.18 15.00
C ARG A 514 -39.92 -2.90 15.66
N THR A 515 -39.35 -3.92 16.26
CA THR A 515 -37.99 -3.85 16.84
C THR A 515 -36.95 -4.20 15.77
N ILE A 516 -36.00 -3.32 15.55
CA ILE A 516 -34.89 -3.49 14.61
C ILE A 516 -33.56 -3.46 15.36
N LYS A 517 -32.61 -4.27 14.91
CA LYS A 517 -31.23 -4.23 15.37
C LYS A 517 -30.53 -3.06 14.68
N HIS A 518 -30.07 -2.08 15.46
CA HIS A 518 -29.34 -0.93 14.98
C HIS A 518 -27.90 -0.97 15.45
N THR A 519 -26.94 -0.98 14.51
CA THR A 519 -25.52 -0.94 14.81
C THR A 519 -25.05 0.51 14.88
N MET A 520 -24.55 0.90 16.02
CA MET A 520 -23.83 2.16 16.24
C MET A 520 -22.35 1.85 16.52
N TYR A 521 -21.52 2.84 16.39
CA TYR A 521 -20.10 2.74 16.72
C TYR A 521 -19.76 3.72 17.82
N THR A 522 -18.78 3.36 18.64
CA THR A 522 -18.29 4.20 19.74
C THR A 522 -16.78 4.28 19.63
N LEU A 523 -16.25 5.50 19.65
CA LEU A 523 -14.82 5.76 19.71
C LEU A 523 -14.47 6.17 21.14
N TYR A 524 -13.61 5.41 21.81
CA TYR A 524 -13.19 5.60 23.20
C TYR A 524 -11.74 6.07 23.26
N VAL A 525 -11.47 7.06 24.10
CA VAL A 525 -10.11 7.36 24.57
C VAL A 525 -9.92 6.71 25.95
N THR A 526 -9.24 5.57 25.99
CA THR A 526 -9.10 4.76 27.20
C THR A 526 -7.73 4.89 27.86
N TYR A 527 -6.70 5.22 27.10
CA TYR A 527 -5.32 5.33 27.57
C TYR A 527 -5.12 6.63 28.37
N PRO A 528 -4.70 6.60 29.67
CA PRO A 528 -4.66 7.79 30.51
C PRO A 528 -3.83 8.96 29.97
N PRO A 529 -2.63 8.78 29.41
CA PRO A 529 -1.91 9.89 28.77
C PRO A 529 -2.70 10.55 27.64
N SER A 530 -3.43 9.76 26.82
CA SER A 530 -4.30 10.28 25.78
C SER A 530 -5.54 10.99 26.33
N GLN A 531 -6.06 10.54 27.48
CA GLN A 531 -7.15 11.23 28.16
C GLN A 531 -6.71 12.59 28.69
N ASN A 532 -5.54 12.66 29.34
CA ASN A 532 -4.98 13.92 29.83
C ASN A 532 -4.74 14.90 28.68
N ARG A 533 -4.15 14.38 27.58
CA ARG A 533 -3.89 15.17 26.37
C ARG A 533 -5.18 15.65 25.70
N PHE A 534 -6.24 14.84 25.71
CA PHE A 534 -7.55 15.24 25.22
C PHE A 534 -8.10 16.41 26.04
N VAL A 535 -8.07 16.31 27.36
CA VAL A 535 -8.56 17.37 28.27
C VAL A 535 -7.77 18.68 28.12
N GLU A 536 -6.45 18.56 27.91
CA GLU A 536 -5.58 19.72 27.68
C GLU A 536 -5.85 20.41 26.34
N LEU A 537 -6.03 19.62 25.26
CA LEU A 537 -6.04 20.14 23.90
C LEU A 537 -7.42 20.46 23.34
N ILE A 538 -8.49 19.79 23.82
CA ILE A 538 -9.84 19.93 23.26
C ILE A 538 -10.72 20.82 24.15
N PRO A 539 -10.98 22.06 23.73
CA PRO A 539 -11.74 23.03 24.52
C PRO A 539 -13.26 22.80 24.46
N THR A 540 -13.71 21.65 25.01
CA THR A 540 -15.13 21.30 25.11
C THR A 540 -15.78 21.90 26.39
N PHE A 541 -17.07 22.19 26.31
CA PHE A 541 -17.83 22.63 27.50
C PHE A 541 -18.37 21.43 28.31
N LYS A 542 -18.19 20.20 27.91
CA LYS A 542 -18.53 19.00 28.69
C LYS A 542 -17.50 18.79 29.81
N LYS A 543 -17.70 19.46 30.95
CA LYS A 543 -16.71 19.73 32.01
C LYS A 543 -16.36 18.58 32.96
N ASN A 544 -17.08 17.45 32.95
CA ASN A 544 -16.82 16.38 33.91
C ASN A 544 -15.75 15.37 33.44
N LEU A 545 -14.87 15.77 32.53
CA LEU A 545 -13.72 15.01 32.08
C LEU A 545 -12.54 15.29 33.01
N LEU A 546 -12.54 14.67 34.19
CA LEU A 546 -11.40 14.78 35.10
C LEU A 546 -10.25 13.91 34.57
N PRO A 547 -9.00 14.46 34.53
CA PRO A 547 -7.83 13.66 34.24
C PRO A 547 -7.74 12.55 35.28
N LYS A 548 -7.63 11.31 34.84
CA LYS A 548 -7.47 10.17 35.73
C LYS A 548 -6.05 10.12 36.25
N LYS A 549 -5.91 9.80 37.55
CA LYS A 549 -4.58 9.56 38.18
C LYS A 549 -3.77 8.58 37.37
N GLU A 550 -2.47 8.86 37.25
CA GLU A 550 -1.51 7.98 36.57
C GLU A 550 -1.66 6.52 37.03
N TRP A 551 -2.04 5.66 36.11
CA TRP A 551 -2.03 4.24 36.33
C TRP A 551 -0.64 3.70 35.96
N LYS A 552 0.15 3.30 36.94
CA LYS A 552 1.52 2.76 36.78
C LYS A 552 1.62 1.50 35.90
N ARG A 553 0.53 0.97 35.38
CA ARG A 553 0.47 -0.31 34.66
C ARG A 553 0.12 -0.24 33.17
N LEU A 554 -0.06 0.92 32.59
CA LEU A 554 -0.42 1.06 31.17
C LEU A 554 0.69 1.73 30.35
N ASP A 555 1.93 1.36 30.62
CA ASP A 555 3.05 1.73 29.77
C ASP A 555 2.92 1.09 28.39
N ILE A 556 3.41 1.81 27.39
CA ILE A 556 3.50 1.34 26.02
C ILE A 556 4.26 0.01 26.00
N ALA A 557 3.62 -1.05 25.54
CA ALA A 557 4.27 -2.34 25.40
C ALA A 557 5.21 -2.34 24.18
N LEU A 558 6.50 -2.54 24.41
CA LEU A 558 7.47 -2.73 23.33
C LEU A 558 7.70 -4.24 23.13
N PRO A 559 7.48 -4.79 21.93
CA PRO A 559 7.55 -6.24 21.64
C PRO A 559 9.02 -6.71 21.54
N THR A 560 9.73 -6.62 22.64
CA THR A 560 11.17 -6.94 22.74
C THR A 560 11.45 -8.39 23.09
N GLN A 561 10.42 -9.21 23.38
CA GLN A 561 10.59 -10.54 23.96
C GLN A 561 11.42 -11.48 23.10
N SER A 562 11.26 -11.50 21.79
CA SER A 562 12.05 -12.34 20.89
C SER A 562 13.53 -11.94 20.84
N ILE A 563 13.81 -10.63 20.89
CA ILE A 563 15.18 -10.09 20.92
C ILE A 563 15.83 -10.43 22.27
N ILE A 564 15.12 -10.19 23.39
CA ILE A 564 15.63 -10.51 24.73
C ILE A 564 15.81 -12.02 24.88
N GLN A 565 14.93 -12.85 24.32
CA GLN A 565 15.09 -14.31 24.33
C GLN A 565 16.36 -14.76 23.62
N ALA A 566 16.69 -14.16 22.47
CA ALA A 566 17.92 -14.45 21.74
C ALA A 566 19.18 -13.93 22.46
N LEU A 567 19.07 -12.76 23.13
CA LEU A 567 20.16 -12.15 23.89
C LEU A 567 20.44 -12.86 25.23
N TYR A 568 19.42 -13.39 25.89
CA TYR A 568 19.48 -13.90 27.26
C TYR A 568 20.58 -14.96 27.50
N PRO A 569 20.79 -15.98 26.63
CA PRO A 569 21.88 -16.95 26.81
C PRO A 569 23.26 -16.29 26.82
N MET A 570 23.46 -15.26 26.00
CA MET A 570 24.75 -14.53 25.93
C MET A 570 25.02 -13.73 27.23
N LEU A 571 23.94 -13.22 27.85
CA LEU A 571 24.06 -12.49 29.12
C LEU A 571 24.39 -13.41 30.31
N LEU A 572 23.91 -14.67 30.27
CA LEU A 572 24.23 -15.67 31.32
C LEU A 572 25.71 -16.04 31.35
N VAL A 573 26.38 -16.05 30.20
CA VAL A 573 27.84 -16.37 30.12
C VAL A 573 28.69 -15.25 30.71
N LYS A 574 28.19 -14.01 30.72
CA LYS A 574 28.93 -12.87 31.29
C LYS A 574 28.87 -12.91 32.82
N ARG A 575 29.97 -13.37 33.44
CA ARG A 575 30.05 -13.56 34.88
C ARG A 575 29.66 -12.30 35.67
N GLY A 576 28.74 -12.46 36.63
CA GLY A 576 28.29 -11.38 37.50
C GLY A 576 27.28 -10.39 36.91
N PHE A 577 27.03 -10.39 35.57
CA PHE A 577 26.16 -9.40 34.95
C PHE A 577 24.70 -9.48 35.46
N MET A 578 24.19 -10.69 35.65
CA MET A 578 22.81 -10.88 36.15
C MET A 578 22.65 -10.36 37.60
N HIS A 579 23.68 -10.42 38.40
CA HIS A 579 23.71 -9.83 39.75
C HIS A 579 23.73 -8.30 39.68
N ILE A 580 24.61 -7.74 38.82
CA ILE A 580 24.70 -6.28 38.61
C ILE A 580 23.37 -5.66 38.18
N ILE A 581 22.66 -6.26 37.22
CA ILE A 581 21.37 -5.74 36.78
C ILE A 581 20.28 -5.85 37.85
N GLY A 582 20.38 -6.86 38.72
CA GLY A 582 19.47 -7.03 39.86
C GLY A 582 19.67 -5.97 40.93
N GLU A 583 20.89 -5.78 41.39
CA GLU A 583 21.25 -4.87 42.49
C GLU A 583 21.26 -3.40 42.06
N LYS A 584 22.05 -3.07 41.02
CA LYS A 584 22.24 -1.67 40.59
C LYS A 584 21.06 -1.07 39.84
N TYR A 585 20.37 -1.88 39.02
CA TYR A 585 19.30 -1.39 38.14
C TYR A 585 17.91 -1.88 38.54
N ASN A 586 17.81 -2.65 39.63
CA ASN A 586 16.54 -3.22 40.15
C ASN A 586 15.78 -4.08 39.13
N ILE A 587 16.48 -4.79 38.23
CA ILE A 587 15.90 -5.68 37.22
C ILE A 587 16.10 -7.13 37.67
N ARG A 588 15.32 -7.54 38.68
CA ARG A 588 15.51 -8.86 39.35
C ARG A 588 15.14 -10.07 38.49
N TYR A 589 14.29 -9.93 37.49
CA TYR A 589 13.72 -11.04 36.72
C TYR A 589 13.78 -10.83 35.21
N LEU A 590 15.00 -10.60 34.67
CA LEU A 590 15.18 -10.38 33.23
C LEU A 590 14.61 -11.53 32.37
N LYS A 591 14.71 -12.79 32.86
CA LYS A 591 14.12 -13.98 32.21
C LYS A 591 12.63 -13.82 31.90
N ARG A 592 11.88 -13.07 32.71
CA ARG A 592 10.46 -12.79 32.48
C ARG A 592 10.23 -12.10 31.12
N TYR A 593 11.12 -11.21 30.72
CA TYR A 593 11.01 -10.40 29.50
C TYR A 593 11.37 -11.18 28.21
N THR A 594 11.79 -12.43 28.32
CA THR A 594 11.84 -13.36 27.19
C THR A 594 10.45 -13.82 26.73
N ARG A 595 9.42 -13.58 27.56
CA ARG A 595 8.02 -14.03 27.31
C ARG A 595 7.03 -12.87 27.24
N ILE A 596 7.36 -11.71 27.80
CA ILE A 596 6.48 -10.54 27.85
C ILE A 596 7.20 -9.31 27.29
N CYS A 597 6.41 -8.35 26.81
CA CYS A 597 6.93 -7.05 26.36
C CYS A 597 7.63 -6.27 27.48
N THR A 598 8.54 -5.38 27.10
CA THR A 598 9.10 -4.38 28.02
C THR A 598 8.29 -3.07 27.94
N THR A 599 8.49 -2.20 28.93
CA THR A 599 8.06 -0.81 28.86
C THR A 599 9.21 0.07 28.36
N PRO A 600 8.96 1.26 27.78
CA PRO A 600 10.02 2.20 27.40
C PRO A 600 10.97 2.54 28.54
N ALA A 601 10.44 2.75 29.75
CA ALA A 601 11.25 3.04 30.95
C ALA A 601 12.20 1.88 31.28
N LEU A 602 11.68 0.64 31.27
CA LEU A 602 12.48 -0.54 31.50
C LEU A 602 13.53 -0.74 30.41
N LEU A 603 13.14 -0.57 29.14
CA LEU A 603 14.08 -0.70 28.02
C LEU A 603 15.21 0.32 28.13
N LYS A 604 14.91 1.57 28.48
CA LYS A 604 15.91 2.61 28.74
C LYS A 604 16.88 2.18 29.85
N THR A 605 16.36 1.62 30.94
CA THR A 605 17.18 1.10 32.05
C THR A 605 18.06 -0.07 31.63
N LEU A 606 17.54 -1.01 30.84
CA LEU A 606 18.30 -2.12 30.27
C LEU A 606 19.41 -1.63 29.34
N LEU A 607 19.12 -0.69 28.44
CA LEU A 607 20.13 -0.14 27.53
C LEU A 607 21.26 0.56 28.30
N LYS A 608 20.91 1.34 29.34
CA LYS A 608 21.91 1.94 30.24
C LYS A 608 22.79 0.86 30.89
N ALA A 609 22.19 -0.21 31.40
CA ALA A 609 22.94 -1.33 31.99
C ALA A 609 23.87 -2.00 30.98
N PHE A 610 23.43 -2.17 29.73
CA PHE A 610 24.26 -2.74 28.66
C PHE A 610 25.45 -1.82 28.31
N ASP A 611 25.20 -0.51 28.19
CA ASP A 611 26.26 0.48 27.90
C ASP A 611 27.33 0.52 28.98
N GLU A 612 26.93 0.64 30.26
CA GLU A 612 27.82 0.71 31.38
C GLU A 612 28.64 -0.60 31.58
N ASN A 613 28.15 -1.74 31.11
CA ASN A 613 28.84 -3.03 31.17
C ASN A 613 29.45 -3.49 29.84
N ASN A 614 29.58 -2.60 28.87
CA ASN A 614 30.20 -2.85 27.57
C ASN A 614 29.58 -4.04 26.80
N ILE A 615 28.25 -4.21 26.87
CA ILE A 615 27.54 -5.23 26.13
C ILE A 615 27.09 -4.62 24.79
N LYS A 616 27.84 -4.95 23.75
CA LYS A 616 27.60 -4.46 22.38
C LYS A 616 27.42 -5.66 21.46
N ASN A 617 26.24 -5.82 20.91
CA ASN A 617 25.93 -6.81 19.88
C ASN A 617 24.69 -6.36 19.06
N LEU A 618 24.38 -7.09 18.01
CA LEU A 618 23.28 -6.77 17.12
C LEU A 618 21.91 -6.70 17.84
N TYR A 619 21.67 -7.58 18.82
CA TYR A 619 20.41 -7.59 19.57
C TYR A 619 20.24 -6.33 20.43
N VAL A 620 21.32 -5.83 21.02
CA VAL A 620 21.30 -4.56 21.77
C VAL A 620 21.00 -3.38 20.84
N GLU A 621 21.55 -3.38 19.63
CA GLU A 621 21.24 -2.33 18.62
C GLU A 621 19.78 -2.38 18.18
N HIS A 622 19.20 -3.57 18.02
CA HIS A 622 17.77 -3.71 17.73
C HIS A 622 16.89 -3.17 18.88
N LEU A 623 17.26 -3.45 20.12
CA LEU A 623 16.58 -2.90 21.30
C LEU A 623 16.72 -1.38 21.37
N ARG A 624 17.89 -0.84 21.02
CA ARG A 624 18.15 0.60 20.96
C ARG A 624 17.26 1.27 19.92
N LEU A 625 17.20 0.72 18.72
CA LEU A 625 16.31 1.22 17.66
C LEU A 625 14.84 1.25 18.13
N LEU A 626 14.35 0.17 18.73
CA LEU A 626 12.97 0.13 19.25
C LEU A 626 12.73 1.20 20.34
N GLY A 627 13.74 1.51 21.14
CA GLY A 627 13.66 2.54 22.17
C GLY A 627 13.63 3.97 21.65
N THR A 628 14.05 4.21 20.39
CA THR A 628 14.03 5.54 19.76
C THR A 628 12.75 5.84 18.98
N LEU A 629 11.91 4.83 18.72
CA LEU A 629 10.72 4.94 17.89
C LEU A 629 9.50 5.43 18.69
N ASP A 630 9.52 6.68 19.15
CA ASP A 630 8.45 7.28 19.95
C ASP A 630 7.20 7.65 19.13
N SER A 631 7.38 7.89 17.83
CA SER A 631 6.26 8.12 16.90
C SER A 631 5.51 6.85 16.49
N ILE A 632 6.05 5.66 16.83
CA ILE A 632 5.48 4.36 16.50
C ILE A 632 4.75 3.77 17.70
N ARG A 633 3.63 3.13 17.41
CA ARG A 633 2.88 2.28 18.35
C ARG A 633 2.89 0.83 17.86
N TRP A 634 3.31 -0.07 18.70
CA TRP A 634 3.22 -1.51 18.42
C TRP A 634 1.83 -2.00 18.82
N LEU A 635 0.98 -2.23 17.83
CA LEU A 635 -0.43 -2.59 18.00
C LEU A 635 -0.55 -4.10 18.15
N ARG A 636 -1.16 -4.54 19.26
CA ARG A 636 -1.38 -5.97 19.51
C ARG A 636 -2.57 -6.47 18.71
N VAL A 637 -2.38 -7.51 17.90
CA VAL A 637 -3.44 -8.20 17.16
C VAL A 637 -4.42 -8.85 18.13
N LYS A 638 -5.69 -8.45 18.08
CA LYS A 638 -6.77 -8.95 18.94
C LYS A 638 -7.70 -9.90 18.20
N ARG A 639 -7.89 -9.68 16.91
CA ARG A 639 -8.81 -10.46 16.07
C ARG A 639 -8.33 -10.42 14.64
N ARG A 640 -8.47 -11.54 13.96
CA ARG A 640 -8.22 -11.70 12.53
C ARG A 640 -9.32 -12.57 11.94
N GLU A 641 -9.97 -12.10 10.89
CA GLU A 641 -11.04 -12.83 10.21
C GLU A 641 -10.79 -12.87 8.72
N GLN A 642 -11.07 -14.01 8.12
CA GLN A 642 -11.13 -14.14 6.67
C GLN A 642 -12.51 -13.69 6.20
N ILE A 643 -12.53 -12.77 5.25
CA ILE A 643 -13.75 -12.29 4.59
C ILE A 643 -13.78 -12.93 3.21
N LYS A 644 -14.82 -13.76 2.99
CA LYS A 644 -15.17 -14.26 1.66
C LYS A 644 -16.42 -13.51 1.21
N GLY A 645 -16.42 -12.96 0.02
CA GLY A 645 -17.53 -12.18 -0.51
C GLY A 645 -17.55 -12.16 -2.03
N GLU A 646 -18.38 -11.29 -2.59
CA GLU A 646 -18.34 -10.99 -4.02
C GLU A 646 -16.96 -10.44 -4.40
N PRO A 647 -16.43 -10.82 -5.59
CA PRO A 647 -15.17 -10.29 -6.06
C PRO A 647 -15.16 -8.75 -6.09
N SER A 648 -14.21 -8.15 -5.40
CA SER A 648 -14.07 -6.69 -5.32
C SER A 648 -12.69 -6.25 -5.81
N LEU A 649 -12.63 -5.05 -6.39
CA LEU A 649 -11.38 -4.41 -6.76
C LEU A 649 -10.57 -4.11 -5.49
N VAL A 650 -9.28 -4.36 -5.56
CA VAL A 650 -8.29 -4.02 -4.51
C VAL A 650 -7.13 -3.28 -5.15
N TYR A 651 -6.43 -2.48 -4.37
CA TYR A 651 -5.47 -1.48 -4.86
C TYR A 651 -4.10 -1.67 -4.24
N ASP A 652 -3.06 -1.57 -5.06
CA ASP A 652 -1.66 -1.57 -4.65
C ASP A 652 -0.96 -0.27 -5.08
N PHE A 653 -0.06 0.22 -4.22
CA PHE A 653 0.69 1.45 -4.43
C PHE A 653 2.16 1.21 -4.13
N THR A 654 3.03 1.51 -5.08
CA THR A 654 4.46 1.56 -4.85
C THR A 654 4.84 2.97 -4.41
N VAL A 655 5.47 3.08 -3.24
CA VAL A 655 5.75 4.36 -2.55
C VAL A 655 7.24 4.52 -2.35
N GLU A 656 7.78 5.65 -2.76
CA GLU A 656 9.21 5.96 -2.65
C GLU A 656 9.42 7.30 -1.92
N PRO A 657 10.49 7.46 -1.14
CA PRO A 657 11.58 6.52 -0.86
C PRO A 657 11.34 5.59 0.35
N THR A 658 10.21 5.71 1.04
CA THR A 658 10.00 5.06 2.35
C THR A 658 9.57 3.60 2.27
N HIS A 659 9.06 3.15 1.13
CA HIS A 659 8.51 1.80 0.89
C HIS A 659 7.45 1.38 1.91
N ASN A 660 6.84 2.36 2.55
CA ASN A 660 5.75 2.19 3.48
C ASN A 660 4.86 3.43 3.45
N PHE A 661 3.66 3.28 3.96
CA PHE A 661 2.70 4.38 4.07
C PHE A 661 1.64 4.08 5.12
N ILE A 662 0.89 5.11 5.53
CA ILE A 662 -0.09 4.99 6.61
C ILE A 662 -1.45 4.61 6.04
N THR A 663 -2.00 3.48 6.50
CA THR A 663 -3.31 2.95 6.14
C THR A 663 -4.15 2.66 7.38
N ASP A 664 -5.31 3.33 7.55
CA ASP A 664 -6.18 3.19 8.72
C ASP A 664 -5.41 3.27 10.08
N GLY A 665 -4.30 4.02 10.11
CA GLY A 665 -3.42 4.16 11.28
C GLY A 665 -2.35 3.09 11.45
N PHE A 666 -2.31 2.05 10.61
CA PHE A 666 -1.19 1.10 10.52
C PHE A 666 -0.08 1.67 9.64
N ILE A 667 1.15 1.19 9.84
CA ILE A 667 2.24 1.39 8.88
C ILE A 667 2.27 0.14 8.00
N SER A 668 1.73 0.29 6.80
CA SER A 668 1.68 -0.75 5.79
C SER A 668 2.97 -0.77 4.99
N HIS A 669 3.50 -1.96 4.77
CA HIS A 669 4.66 -2.14 3.92
C HIS A 669 4.25 -2.14 2.45
N ASN A 670 5.06 -1.46 1.65
CA ASN A 670 4.94 -1.46 0.20
C ASN A 670 5.92 -2.49 -0.35
N SER A 671 5.39 -3.49 -0.96
CA SER A 671 5.97 -4.78 -1.21
C SER A 671 7.13 -4.88 -2.20
N PHE A 672 7.71 -6.06 -2.25
CA PHE A 672 8.57 -6.71 -3.23
C PHE A 672 10.03 -6.23 -3.31
N ALA A 673 10.34 -4.94 -3.45
CA ALA A 673 11.70 -4.47 -3.62
C ALA A 673 12.56 -4.56 -2.35
N THR A 674 11.97 -4.14 -1.23
CA THR A 674 12.61 -4.19 0.10
C THR A 674 12.71 -5.61 0.61
N ASP A 675 11.67 -6.44 0.43
CA ASP A 675 11.72 -7.85 0.79
C ASP A 675 12.85 -8.59 0.07
N LEU A 676 13.09 -8.26 -1.21
CA LEU A 676 14.20 -8.84 -1.97
C LEU A 676 15.56 -8.41 -1.45
N LEU A 677 15.73 -7.11 -1.12
CA LEU A 677 17.00 -6.58 -0.60
C LEU A 677 17.28 -7.03 0.83
N GLU A 678 16.26 -7.08 1.69
CA GLU A 678 16.36 -7.59 3.05
C GLU A 678 16.68 -9.09 3.10
N ASN A 679 16.22 -9.84 2.08
CA ASN A 679 16.57 -11.24 1.89
C ASN A 679 17.87 -11.45 1.07
N GLY A 680 18.66 -10.40 0.86
CA GLY A 680 20.01 -10.48 0.30
C GLY A 680 20.08 -10.32 -1.22
N ALA A 681 18.99 -9.91 -1.89
CA ALA A 681 19.04 -9.58 -3.32
C ALA A 681 19.91 -8.34 -3.55
N ASP A 682 20.77 -8.39 -4.56
CA ASP A 682 21.58 -7.21 -4.91
C ASP A 682 20.73 -6.12 -5.57
N LEU A 683 21.22 -4.89 -5.45
CA LEU A 683 20.53 -3.69 -5.90
C LEU A 683 20.18 -3.69 -7.39
N ARG A 684 21.04 -4.28 -8.23
CA ARG A 684 20.81 -4.33 -9.68
C ARG A 684 19.75 -5.35 -10.05
N SER A 685 19.68 -6.43 -9.31
CA SER A 685 18.61 -7.43 -9.45
C SER A 685 17.26 -6.83 -9.10
N VAL A 686 17.19 -6.07 -8.01
CA VAL A 686 15.98 -5.35 -7.61
C VAL A 686 15.62 -4.27 -8.63
N GLN A 687 16.59 -3.52 -9.15
CA GLN A 687 16.37 -2.56 -10.25
C GLN A 687 15.73 -3.22 -11.47
N ALA A 688 16.26 -4.38 -11.86
CA ALA A 688 15.79 -5.10 -13.04
C ALA A 688 14.40 -5.73 -12.82
N LEU A 689 14.13 -6.24 -11.60
CA LEU A 689 12.83 -6.80 -11.19
C LEU A 689 11.74 -5.72 -11.17
N LEU A 690 12.08 -4.52 -10.73
CA LEU A 690 11.17 -3.38 -10.69
C LEU A 690 11.01 -2.70 -12.07
N GLY A 691 11.90 -3.00 -13.02
CA GLY A 691 11.91 -2.36 -14.34
C GLY A 691 12.37 -0.91 -14.32
N HIS A 692 13.13 -0.50 -13.30
CA HIS A 692 13.63 0.86 -13.18
C HIS A 692 14.65 1.19 -14.27
N ALA A 693 14.40 2.23 -15.05
CA ALA A 693 15.30 2.65 -16.12
C ALA A 693 16.63 3.23 -15.59
N ASN A 694 16.65 3.73 -14.34
CA ASN A 694 17.83 4.34 -13.71
C ASN A 694 18.13 3.62 -12.39
N ILE A 695 19.42 3.27 -12.18
CA ILE A 695 19.89 2.61 -10.96
C ILE A 695 19.73 3.53 -9.72
N ALA A 696 19.82 4.85 -9.90
CA ALA A 696 19.60 5.81 -8.82
C ALA A 696 18.21 5.65 -8.17
N THR A 697 17.21 5.25 -8.95
CA THR A 697 15.86 4.94 -8.44
C THR A 697 15.84 3.67 -7.58
N THR A 698 16.78 2.76 -7.78
CA THR A 698 16.93 1.53 -7.00
C THR A 698 17.94 1.70 -5.87
N GLN A 699 18.91 2.60 -5.98
CA GLN A 699 19.86 2.94 -4.91
C GLN A 699 19.19 3.53 -3.67
N VAL A 700 17.99 4.06 -3.81
CA VAL A 700 17.16 4.49 -2.67
C VAL A 700 16.90 3.32 -1.70
N TYR A 701 16.89 2.08 -2.19
CA TYR A 701 16.74 0.87 -1.37
C TYR A 701 18.03 0.46 -0.64
N THR A 702 19.20 1.00 -1.00
CA THR A 702 20.49 0.62 -0.39
C THR A 702 20.70 1.17 1.02
N HIS A 703 19.89 2.12 1.46
CA HIS A 703 19.95 2.58 2.85
C HIS A 703 19.63 1.47 3.86
N VAL A 704 18.90 0.42 3.42
CA VAL A 704 18.66 -0.80 4.22
C VAL A 704 19.88 -1.73 4.21
N THR A 705 20.64 -1.76 3.11
CA THR A 705 21.79 -2.65 2.89
C THR A 705 23.13 -2.05 3.29
N ASP A 706 23.23 -0.74 3.53
CA ASP A 706 24.49 -0.06 3.90
C ASP A 706 25.09 -0.61 5.20
N LYS A 707 24.27 -1.12 6.09
CA LYS A 707 24.69 -1.78 7.34
C LYS A 707 25.30 -3.16 7.03
N HIS A 708 24.69 -3.91 6.13
CA HIS A 708 25.19 -5.21 5.67
C HIS A 708 26.49 -5.07 4.84
N LEU A 709 26.57 -4.04 3.98
CA LEU A 709 27.80 -3.71 3.23
C LEU A 709 28.95 -3.28 4.17
N ARG A 710 28.67 -2.53 5.24
CA ARG A 710 29.69 -2.20 6.27
C ARG A 710 30.15 -3.43 7.05
N GLU A 711 29.27 -4.38 7.33
CA GLU A 711 29.61 -5.64 7.99
C GLU A 711 30.41 -6.55 7.05
N VAL A 712 30.02 -6.67 5.79
CA VAL A 712 30.76 -7.38 4.74
C VAL A 712 32.12 -6.72 4.52
N HIS A 713 32.20 -5.39 4.40
CA HIS A 713 33.45 -4.66 4.26
C HIS A 713 34.36 -4.85 5.48
N LYS A 714 33.84 -4.80 6.72
CA LYS A 714 34.61 -5.10 7.94
C LYS A 714 35.06 -6.56 8.01
N ALA A 715 34.23 -7.50 7.57
CA ALA A 715 34.58 -8.93 7.59
C ALA A 715 35.66 -9.29 6.54
N PHE A 716 35.70 -8.61 5.41
CA PHE A 716 36.62 -8.93 4.31
C PHE A 716 37.86 -8.04 4.24
N HIS A 717 37.81 -6.79 4.71
CA HIS A 717 38.97 -5.89 4.75
C HIS A 717 39.72 -5.85 6.10
N GLY A 718 39.16 -6.40 7.16
CA GLY A 718 39.83 -6.49 8.48
C GLY A 718 40.85 -7.63 8.62
N LYS A 719 41.01 -8.50 7.63
CA LYS A 719 41.90 -9.70 7.68
C LYS A 719 43.19 -9.59 6.85
N ARG A 720 43.60 -8.40 6.47
CA ARG A 720 44.95 -8.24 5.88
C ARG A 720 45.73 -7.17 6.64
N ARG A 721 46.26 -7.56 7.78
CA ARG A 721 47.50 -7.03 8.45
C ARG A 721 47.71 -7.84 9.74
N HIS A 722 48.32 -9.00 9.58
CA HIS A 722 49.44 -9.53 10.38
C HIS A 722 49.97 -10.75 9.68
#